data_0264797fce770f8f39438e137f7e0c62
#
_entry.id   0264797fce770f8f39438e137f7e0c62
#
_cell.length_a   1.000
_cell.length_b   1.000
_cell.length_c   1.000
_cell.angle_alpha   90.00
_cell.angle_beta   90.00
_cell.angle_gamma   90.00
#
_symmetry.space_group_name_H-M   'P 1'
#
loop_
_entity.id
_entity.type
_entity.pdbx_description
1 polymer ?
#
loop_
_entity_poly.entity_id
_entity_poly.type
_entity_poly.pdbx_seq_one_letter_code
_entity_poly.pdbx_strand_id
1 'polypeptide(L)'
;MASNFNPVGIKPDLKKAVNGFGSFKVALATLLTVKIVLELATFFEYPPVDIEELSSAASAGLLMIRYMEERGQIEPTSIMTLLCALKKIDRSGIEMRVRKLYEEHSDDRYKAQLEGKKNDLIKYSKIAYQKQYETAKPFPSMKKCNVNSLFVKGGIYCSAQEGDFMQKSDVLESLDSYNDILSSPKTKSKRTIIEADPGFGKTTLASQFVYDWCTENPESPLKDVEILIFLQLRQLTGVNSIYTAIKNSIVPKDEDMDEACIKEILKVYKKSVVMLFDSYDEYPDKNETETDIFSIIEMKMFLDVLVIILTRTLILPPNLHPETKRIRLTGFGVAERRNYVLKAVADDVQLADRIEEQLQRNPFLSDLCQVPLFSTMVAHIVHERPEIDIFSTVTRFVTSLIACVHNHMKIKKDANSEVPAFETELAKLYRIAFDGLTQKNQQLAWEKTYLVSELGQEFYDNYIKLGMLAQEVVFDDSQWRYKTVARIWHKIICEFYASHHLVWILSKGASSAASSIKVKETLNSINPLDLQYVYRFACGLNKSAADIIIKHLQETEKGRRFAILCMLEQGEMSNQFQQSVKDLVSSNIVILSYDSKLLQRSTKQVLEVASAKKIPISCVCLYHSSPRVDESGLNLIIQSGLSLSILSSLQKLQIYDHNRSLTNEELAAILSYSSQCTSLKELMFGSVIFDKASPGRYFLPETIPVTSIPPSLKSRNVKVWNRYPGAGSRRLNLQTGQWQACDEDGNLPGEEVR
;
A
#
# COMPACT_ATOMS: atom_id res chain seq x y z
N MET A 1 23.77 19.73 39.95
CA MET A 1 24.41 18.41 40.04
C MET A 1 24.63 17.92 38.62
N ALA A 2 25.85 18.07 38.14
CA ALA A 2 26.25 17.63 36.82
C ALA A 2 26.67 16.16 36.93
N SER A 3 25.97 15.27 36.23
CA SER A 3 26.38 13.86 36.12
C SER A 3 26.91 13.59 34.71
N ASN A 4 28.19 13.34 34.71
CA ASN A 4 29.06 12.79 33.70
C ASN A 4 28.41 11.87 32.69
N PHE A 5 28.31 12.29 31.42
CA PHE A 5 28.25 11.39 30.28
C PHE A 5 29.67 11.08 29.83
N ASN A 6 30.09 9.86 30.07
CA ASN A 6 31.32 9.29 29.54
C ASN A 6 31.01 8.82 28.10
N PRO A 7 31.66 9.30 27.03
CA PRO A 7 31.53 8.72 25.71
C PRO A 7 32.40 7.47 25.66
N VAL A 8 31.77 6.31 25.72
CA VAL A 8 32.43 5.02 25.48
C VAL A 8 32.83 4.95 24.02
N GLY A 9 34.08 4.99 23.80
CA GLY A 9 34.94 4.42 22.79
C GLY A 9 34.37 4.02 21.42
N ILE A 10 34.32 4.95 20.47
CA ILE A 10 34.44 4.62 19.06
C ILE A 10 35.84 5.01 18.62
N LYS A 11 36.76 4.09 18.74
CA LYS A 11 38.06 4.09 18.07
C LYS A 11 38.46 2.65 17.77
N PRO A 12 38.11 2.15 16.53
CA PRO A 12 39.11 1.27 15.90
C PRO A 12 39.47 1.60 14.46
N ASP A 13 38.76 2.43 13.68
CA ASP A 13 38.95 2.40 12.25
C ASP A 13 39.80 3.51 11.60
N LEU A 14 40.21 4.51 12.32
CA LEU A 14 41.22 5.48 11.83
C LEU A 14 42.60 4.82 11.60
N LYS A 15 42.93 3.72 12.28
CA LYS A 15 44.18 2.97 12.06
C LYS A 15 44.21 2.17 10.76
N LYS A 16 43.04 1.73 10.21
CA LYS A 16 42.99 1.01 8.95
C LYS A 16 43.09 1.92 7.72
N ALA A 17 42.48 3.10 7.74
CA ALA A 17 42.54 4.07 6.65
C ALA A 17 43.94 4.69 6.44
N VAL A 18 44.74 4.79 7.51
CA VAL A 18 46.16 5.21 7.43
C VAL A 18 47.04 4.10 6.80
N ASN A 19 46.59 2.87 6.76
CA ASN A 19 47.42 1.73 6.31
C ASN A 19 47.49 1.58 4.77
N GLY A 20 46.52 2.03 3.97
CA GLY A 20 46.57 1.80 2.50
C GLY A 20 47.74 2.49 1.83
N PHE A 21 47.84 3.83 1.89
CA PHE A 21 48.95 4.56 1.28
C PHE A 21 50.26 4.38 2.07
N GLY A 22 50.19 4.15 3.37
CA GLY A 22 51.33 3.76 4.18
C GLY A 22 51.90 2.40 3.76
N SER A 23 51.04 1.42 3.55
CA SER A 23 51.43 0.08 3.04
C SER A 23 51.93 0.14 1.62
N PHE A 24 51.32 0.97 0.76
CA PHE A 24 51.83 1.26 -0.59
C PHE A 24 53.24 1.84 -0.50
N LYS A 25 53.53 2.84 0.33
CA LYS A 25 54.86 3.42 0.51
C LYS A 25 55.92 2.39 0.94
N VAL A 26 55.57 1.51 1.86
CA VAL A 26 56.47 0.44 2.31
C VAL A 26 56.74 -0.56 1.17
N ALA A 27 55.71 -0.97 0.45
CA ALA A 27 55.84 -1.87 -0.68
C ALA A 27 56.60 -1.20 -1.87
N LEU A 28 56.30 0.07 -2.13
CA LEU A 28 57.05 0.88 -3.11
C LEU A 28 58.54 0.96 -2.77
N ALA A 29 58.89 1.16 -1.52
CA ALA A 29 60.30 1.24 -1.08
C ALA A 29 61.08 -0.04 -1.39
N THR A 30 60.42 -1.22 -1.42
CA THR A 30 61.07 -2.48 -1.76
C THR A 30 61.33 -2.62 -3.28
N LEU A 31 60.61 -1.88 -4.10
CA LEU A 31 60.81 -1.86 -5.55
C LEU A 31 61.86 -0.83 -5.96
N LEU A 32 62.09 0.19 -5.17
CA LEU A 32 63.02 1.26 -5.48
C LEU A 32 64.44 0.88 -4.99
N THR A 33 65.22 0.21 -5.82
CA THR A 33 66.63 -0.06 -5.55
C THR A 33 67.44 1.24 -5.54
N VAL A 34 68.60 1.24 -4.90
CA VAL A 34 69.50 2.43 -4.82
C VAL A 34 69.75 3.00 -6.22
N LYS A 35 70.00 2.15 -7.22
CA LYS A 35 70.18 2.57 -8.60
C LYS A 35 68.99 3.36 -9.16
N ILE A 36 67.79 2.88 -8.94
CA ILE A 36 66.53 3.52 -9.44
C ILE A 36 66.30 4.83 -8.68
N VAL A 37 66.59 4.83 -7.38
CA VAL A 37 66.50 6.03 -6.53
C VAL A 37 67.39 7.15 -7.06
N LEU A 38 68.63 6.84 -7.39
CA LEU A 38 69.58 7.83 -7.92
C LEU A 38 69.18 8.28 -9.37
N GLU A 39 68.68 7.39 -10.19
CA GLU A 39 68.12 7.74 -11.51
C GLU A 39 66.94 8.68 -11.40
N LEU A 40 66.00 8.42 -10.44
CA LEU A 40 64.85 9.27 -10.17
C LEU A 40 65.26 10.61 -9.57
N ALA A 41 66.19 10.62 -8.62
CA ALA A 41 66.69 11.84 -8.00
C ALA A 41 67.37 12.77 -9.00
N THR A 42 68.13 12.17 -9.94
CA THR A 42 68.72 12.89 -11.08
C THR A 42 67.63 13.40 -12.05
N PHE A 43 66.63 12.58 -12.34
CA PHE A 43 65.50 12.97 -13.20
C PHE A 43 64.68 14.13 -12.60
N PHE A 44 64.51 14.15 -11.28
CA PHE A 44 63.81 15.20 -10.57
C PHE A 44 64.69 16.40 -10.23
N GLU A 45 65.93 16.42 -10.69
CA GLU A 45 66.90 17.49 -10.46
C GLU A 45 67.09 17.81 -8.96
N TYR A 46 67.22 16.75 -8.12
CA TYR A 46 67.44 16.96 -6.68
C TYR A 46 68.83 17.57 -6.42
N PRO A 47 68.94 18.39 -5.38
CA PRO A 47 70.25 18.94 -5.03
C PRO A 47 71.32 17.87 -4.81
N PRO A 48 72.59 18.14 -5.12
CA PRO A 48 73.67 17.18 -4.91
C PRO A 48 73.80 16.61 -3.49
N VAL A 49 73.47 17.41 -2.49
CA VAL A 49 73.44 17.00 -1.09
C VAL A 49 72.36 15.92 -0.84
N ASP A 50 71.18 16.08 -1.38
CA ASP A 50 70.11 15.11 -1.26
C ASP A 50 70.46 13.79 -2.00
N ILE A 51 71.14 13.88 -3.17
CA ILE A 51 71.60 12.70 -3.92
C ILE A 51 72.67 11.94 -3.13
N GLU A 52 73.57 12.64 -2.45
CA GLU A 52 74.59 12.03 -1.61
C GLU A 52 73.97 11.34 -0.39
N GLU A 53 72.99 11.98 0.24
CA GLU A 53 72.20 11.39 1.33
C GLU A 53 71.45 10.15 0.90
N LEU A 54 70.75 10.18 -0.26
CA LEU A 54 70.06 9.03 -0.83
C LEU A 54 71.01 7.88 -1.16
N SER A 55 72.26 8.17 -1.60
CA SER A 55 73.24 7.14 -1.95
C SER A 55 73.79 6.40 -0.73
N SER A 56 73.82 7.07 0.43
CA SER A 56 74.41 6.55 1.67
C SER A 56 73.34 6.06 2.66
N ALA A 57 72.06 6.27 2.39
CA ALA A 57 70.97 5.90 3.27
C ALA A 57 70.77 4.37 3.41
N ALA A 58 70.59 3.91 4.63
CA ALA A 58 70.27 2.51 4.95
C ALA A 58 69.01 2.01 4.25
N SER A 59 68.06 2.87 3.91
CA SER A 59 66.86 2.61 3.12
C SER A 59 66.62 3.76 2.12
N ALA A 60 67.40 3.74 1.05
CA ALA A 60 67.30 4.76 -0.01
C ALA A 60 65.87 4.88 -0.59
N GLY A 61 65.14 3.77 -0.71
CA GLY A 61 63.75 3.76 -1.19
C GLY A 61 62.79 4.52 -0.28
N LEU A 62 62.88 4.35 1.07
CA LEU A 62 62.03 5.07 2.02
C LEU A 62 62.38 6.56 2.06
N LEU A 63 63.65 6.90 2.01
CA LEU A 63 64.08 8.29 1.98
C LEU A 63 63.63 9.00 0.69
N MET A 64 63.75 8.33 -0.44
CA MET A 64 63.26 8.82 -1.74
C MET A 64 61.75 9.09 -1.71
N ILE A 65 60.99 8.17 -1.15
CA ILE A 65 59.54 8.31 -1.00
C ILE A 65 59.19 9.54 -0.14
N ARG A 66 59.90 9.75 0.96
CA ARG A 66 59.74 10.92 1.77
C ARG A 66 60.01 12.21 1.01
N TYR A 67 61.10 12.26 0.25
CA TYR A 67 61.47 13.42 -0.59
C TYR A 67 60.44 13.68 -1.68
N MET A 68 59.92 12.61 -2.34
CA MET A 68 58.86 12.75 -3.32
C MET A 68 57.54 13.26 -2.74
N GLU A 69 57.21 12.85 -1.50
CA GLU A 69 56.01 13.30 -0.79
C GLU A 69 56.13 14.76 -0.37
N GLU A 70 57.26 15.16 0.23
CA GLU A 70 57.56 16.54 0.65
C GLU A 70 57.54 17.51 -0.55
N ARG A 71 57.86 17.04 -1.74
CA ARG A 71 57.89 17.83 -3.00
C ARG A 71 56.67 17.68 -3.86
N GLY A 72 55.60 17.01 -3.35
CA GLY A 72 54.36 16.81 -4.06
C GLY A 72 54.45 15.96 -5.34
N GLN A 73 55.47 15.15 -5.48
CA GLN A 73 55.66 14.25 -6.63
C GLN A 73 54.88 12.94 -6.50
N ILE A 74 54.52 12.57 -5.30
CA ILE A 74 53.57 11.52 -4.95
C ILE A 74 52.62 12.00 -3.90
N GLU A 75 51.34 11.73 -4.09
CA GLU A 75 50.28 12.02 -3.16
C GLU A 75 49.38 10.82 -3.03
N PRO A 76 48.61 10.71 -1.93
CA PRO A 76 47.61 9.65 -1.79
C PRO A 76 46.60 9.58 -2.92
N THR A 77 46.39 10.69 -3.62
CA THR A 77 45.40 10.83 -4.72
C THR A 77 46.04 10.66 -6.10
N SER A 78 47.38 10.76 -6.21
CA SER A 78 48.05 10.66 -7.50
C SER A 78 49.52 10.30 -7.38
N ILE A 79 49.96 9.35 -8.17
CA ILE A 79 51.38 8.99 -8.36
C ILE A 79 51.83 9.19 -9.83
N MET A 80 51.05 9.96 -10.59
CA MET A 80 51.30 10.10 -12.05
C MET A 80 52.67 10.66 -12.35
N THR A 81 53.19 11.58 -11.53
CA THR A 81 54.54 12.17 -11.67
C THR A 81 55.61 11.10 -11.57
N LEU A 82 55.51 10.18 -10.58
CA LEU A 82 56.42 9.04 -10.42
C LEU A 82 56.33 8.07 -11.60
N LEU A 83 55.11 7.72 -12.07
CA LEU A 83 54.93 6.81 -13.20
C LEU A 83 55.53 7.39 -14.47
N CYS A 84 55.32 8.68 -14.72
CA CYS A 84 55.93 9.39 -15.85
C CYS A 84 57.48 9.39 -15.78
N ALA A 85 58.02 9.62 -14.58
CA ALA A 85 59.48 9.60 -14.37
C ALA A 85 60.05 8.20 -14.64
N LEU A 86 59.48 7.14 -14.07
CA LEU A 86 59.88 5.75 -14.26
C LEU A 86 59.85 5.35 -15.75
N LYS A 87 58.86 5.81 -16.49
CA LYS A 87 58.78 5.55 -17.95
C LYS A 87 59.89 6.29 -18.71
N LYS A 88 60.20 7.53 -18.33
CA LYS A 88 61.23 8.35 -18.99
C LYS A 88 62.65 7.88 -18.71
N ILE A 89 62.93 7.28 -17.55
CA ILE A 89 64.22 6.65 -17.23
C ILE A 89 64.32 5.20 -17.69
N ASP A 90 63.44 4.78 -18.61
CA ASP A 90 63.38 3.44 -19.22
C ASP A 90 63.21 2.30 -18.20
N ARG A 91 62.38 2.51 -17.21
CA ARG A 91 62.03 1.52 -16.18
C ARG A 91 60.57 1.06 -16.29
N SER A 92 60.07 0.83 -17.53
CA SER A 92 58.68 0.48 -17.82
C SER A 92 58.21 -0.80 -17.10
N GLY A 93 59.08 -1.75 -16.80
CA GLY A 93 58.72 -2.93 -16.00
C GLY A 93 58.47 -2.62 -14.55
N ILE A 94 59.14 -1.60 -14.00
CA ILE A 94 58.89 -1.12 -12.61
C ILE A 94 57.67 -0.21 -12.59
N GLU A 95 57.52 0.66 -13.59
CA GLU A 95 56.33 1.48 -13.76
C GLU A 95 55.04 0.63 -13.71
N MET A 96 54.97 -0.47 -14.46
CA MET A 96 53.83 -1.39 -14.42
C MET A 96 53.61 -2.00 -13.03
N ARG A 97 54.66 -2.38 -12.32
CA ARG A 97 54.59 -2.91 -10.95
C ARG A 97 54.12 -1.88 -9.97
N VAL A 98 54.61 -0.65 -10.04
CA VAL A 98 54.23 0.47 -9.20
C VAL A 98 52.78 0.85 -9.44
N ARG A 99 52.34 0.88 -10.69
CA ARG A 99 50.94 1.12 -11.07
C ARG A 99 50.02 0.08 -10.44
N LYS A 100 50.30 -1.21 -10.62
CA LYS A 100 49.51 -2.29 -10.04
C LYS A 100 49.49 -2.22 -8.52
N LEU A 101 50.62 -1.96 -7.90
CA LEU A 101 50.72 -1.82 -6.44
C LEU A 101 49.89 -0.64 -5.92
N TYR A 102 49.89 0.49 -6.65
CA TYR A 102 49.08 1.65 -6.30
C TYR A 102 47.59 1.35 -6.46
N GLU A 103 47.16 0.67 -7.51
CA GLU A 103 45.80 0.24 -7.75
C GLU A 103 45.30 -0.67 -6.62
N GLU A 104 46.12 -1.67 -6.22
CA GLU A 104 45.80 -2.58 -5.12
C GLU A 104 45.59 -1.86 -3.77
N HIS A 105 46.39 -0.85 -3.49
CA HIS A 105 46.33 -0.09 -2.22
C HIS A 105 45.36 1.09 -2.25
N SER A 106 45.09 1.66 -3.41
CA SER A 106 44.07 2.70 -3.59
C SER A 106 42.67 2.11 -3.52
N ASP A 107 42.51 0.87 -3.97
CA ASP A 107 41.21 0.16 -3.90
C ASP A 107 40.75 -0.04 -2.44
N ASP A 108 41.65 -0.38 -1.53
CA ASP A 108 41.35 -0.52 -0.10
C ASP A 108 41.00 0.82 0.56
N ARG A 109 41.66 1.90 0.14
CA ARG A 109 41.33 3.24 0.63
C ARG A 109 39.99 3.75 0.10
N TYR A 110 39.74 3.54 -1.18
CA TYR A 110 38.47 3.88 -1.79
C TYR A 110 37.33 3.12 -1.13
N LYS A 111 37.49 1.80 -0.91
CA LYS A 111 36.53 0.97 -0.19
C LYS A 111 36.29 1.47 1.24
N ALA A 112 37.34 1.80 1.97
CA ALA A 112 37.23 2.33 3.34
C ALA A 112 36.53 3.70 3.38
N GLN A 113 36.80 4.58 2.41
CA GLN A 113 36.13 5.86 2.30
C GLN A 113 34.66 5.70 1.91
N LEU A 114 34.34 4.81 0.96
CA LEU A 114 32.98 4.50 0.55
C LEU A 114 32.19 3.84 1.69
N GLU A 115 32.83 2.96 2.47
CA GLU A 115 32.25 2.38 3.70
C GLU A 115 31.91 3.46 4.75
N GLY A 116 32.79 4.44 4.94
CA GLY A 116 32.52 5.61 5.77
C GLY A 116 31.28 6.39 5.29
N LYS A 117 31.22 6.70 4.01
CA LYS A 117 30.08 7.40 3.40
C LYS A 117 28.78 6.56 3.44
N LYS A 118 28.86 5.24 3.32
CA LYS A 118 27.72 4.34 3.53
C LYS A 118 27.18 4.48 4.97
N ASN A 119 28.09 4.44 5.94
CA ASN A 119 27.71 4.57 7.36
C ASN A 119 27.09 5.95 7.66
N ASP A 120 27.60 7.01 7.03
CA ASP A 120 27.01 8.35 7.09
C ASP A 120 25.58 8.34 6.51
N LEU A 121 25.37 7.73 5.33
CA LEU A 121 24.04 7.61 4.73
C LEU A 121 23.06 6.86 5.64
N ILE A 122 23.49 5.74 6.24
CA ILE A 122 22.69 4.99 7.22
C ILE A 122 22.32 5.86 8.42
N LYS A 123 23.29 6.61 8.96
CA LYS A 123 23.08 7.54 10.07
C LYS A 123 22.06 8.62 9.72
N TYR A 124 22.21 9.25 8.54
CA TYR A 124 21.27 10.28 8.08
C TYR A 124 19.89 9.71 7.86
N SER A 125 19.79 8.51 7.29
CA SER A 125 18.52 7.79 7.13
C SER A 125 17.83 7.57 8.48
N LYS A 126 18.53 7.08 9.49
CA LYS A 126 17.97 6.87 10.84
C LYS A 126 17.45 8.17 11.44
N ILE A 127 18.19 9.27 11.31
CA ILE A 127 17.79 10.61 11.81
C ILE A 127 16.55 11.13 11.05
N ALA A 128 16.56 11.04 9.72
CA ALA A 128 15.46 11.51 8.88
C ALA A 128 14.15 10.73 9.15
N TYR A 129 14.26 9.44 9.42
CA TYR A 129 13.11 8.57 9.62
C TYR A 129 12.57 8.62 11.06
N GLN A 130 13.36 8.96 12.05
CA GLN A 130 12.96 9.01 13.46
C GLN A 130 11.69 9.84 13.66
N LYS A 131 11.62 11.01 13.05
CA LYS A 131 10.46 11.89 13.13
C LYS A 131 9.17 11.22 12.66
N GLN A 132 9.25 10.31 11.68
CA GLN A 132 8.07 9.66 11.11
C GLN A 132 7.40 8.68 12.05
N TYR A 133 8.17 7.81 12.70
CA TYR A 133 7.62 6.81 13.59
C TYR A 133 7.37 7.30 15.03
N GLU A 134 8.08 8.34 15.48
CA GLU A 134 7.88 8.93 16.80
C GLU A 134 6.71 9.90 16.88
N THR A 135 6.27 10.45 15.74
CA THR A 135 5.20 11.45 15.70
C THR A 135 3.96 10.97 15.02
N ALA A 136 3.71 9.67 15.01
CA ALA A 136 2.47 9.12 14.47
C ALA A 136 1.26 9.74 15.16
N LYS A 137 0.31 10.21 14.34
CA LYS A 137 -0.99 10.70 14.78
C LYS A 137 -2.07 10.00 13.97
N PRO A 138 -2.57 8.87 14.43
CA PRO A 138 -3.67 8.18 13.74
C PRO A 138 -4.90 9.07 13.59
N PHE A 139 -5.05 10.03 14.50
CA PHE A 139 -6.15 10.97 14.52
C PHE A 139 -5.69 12.37 14.97
N PRO A 140 -6.19 13.48 14.39
CA PRO A 140 -5.68 14.83 14.64
C PRO A 140 -5.66 15.29 16.10
N SER A 141 -6.68 14.93 16.87
CA SER A 141 -6.78 15.30 18.30
C SER A 141 -5.97 14.40 19.23
N MET A 142 -5.48 13.25 18.76
CA MET A 142 -4.62 12.37 19.58
C MET A 142 -3.25 12.97 19.83
N LYS A 143 -2.68 12.64 20.98
CA LYS A 143 -1.28 12.93 21.27
C LYS A 143 -0.38 12.21 20.26
N LYS A 144 0.74 12.81 19.91
CA LYS A 144 1.78 12.14 19.14
C LYS A 144 2.24 10.90 19.89
N CYS A 145 2.35 9.78 19.20
CA CYS A 145 2.81 8.52 19.78
C CYS A 145 3.83 7.86 18.86
N ASN A 146 4.58 6.93 19.41
CA ASN A 146 5.42 6.05 18.62
C ASN A 146 4.53 5.05 17.86
N VAL A 147 4.81 4.83 16.59
CA VAL A 147 4.01 3.91 15.76
C VAL A 147 3.91 2.52 16.36
N ASN A 148 5.00 2.03 16.96
CA ASN A 148 5.05 0.70 17.57
C ASN A 148 4.07 0.53 18.75
N SER A 149 3.74 1.61 19.46
CA SER A 149 2.76 1.56 20.56
C SER A 149 1.34 1.28 20.09
N LEU A 150 1.02 1.64 18.84
CA LEU A 150 -0.32 1.44 18.26
C LEU A 150 -0.36 0.37 17.17
N PHE A 151 0.80 -0.02 16.62
CA PHE A 151 0.81 -0.98 15.54
C PHE A 151 0.27 -2.34 15.98
N VAL A 152 -0.66 -2.85 15.19
CA VAL A 152 -1.20 -4.21 15.30
C VAL A 152 -1.07 -4.87 13.95
N LYS A 153 -0.53 -6.09 13.94
CA LYS A 153 -0.43 -6.92 12.74
C LYS A 153 -1.85 -7.28 12.29
N GLY A 154 -2.29 -6.66 11.20
CA GLY A 154 -3.61 -6.93 10.60
C GLY A 154 -3.58 -8.09 9.63
N GLY A 155 -4.71 -8.39 9.00
CA GLY A 155 -4.80 -9.42 7.97
C GLY A 155 -3.93 -9.09 6.76
N ILE A 156 -3.00 -9.98 6.44
CA ILE A 156 -2.06 -9.86 5.33
C ILE A 156 -2.20 -11.09 4.47
N TYR A 157 -2.47 -10.90 3.18
CA TYR A 157 -2.68 -11.98 2.24
C TYR A 157 -1.77 -11.83 1.03
N CYS A 158 -1.22 -12.95 0.56
CA CYS A 158 -0.42 -13.03 -0.65
C CYS A 158 -1.24 -13.66 -1.77
N SER A 159 -1.08 -13.17 -3.00
CA SER A 159 -1.63 -13.84 -4.18
C SER A 159 -0.81 -15.11 -4.48
N ALA A 160 -1.47 -16.24 -4.63
CA ALA A 160 -0.83 -17.53 -4.83
C ALA A 160 -0.41 -17.79 -6.29
N GLN A 161 -0.77 -16.94 -7.24
CA GLN A 161 -0.50 -17.17 -8.68
C GLN A 161 0.23 -16.01 -9.37
N GLU A 162 1.19 -16.40 -10.21
CA GLU A 162 1.84 -15.52 -11.19
C GLU A 162 0.88 -15.33 -12.38
N GLY A 163 0.51 -14.10 -12.71
CA GLY A 163 -0.24 -13.79 -13.92
C GLY A 163 -1.27 -12.67 -13.81
N ASP A 164 -1.84 -12.32 -14.96
CA ASP A 164 -2.69 -11.17 -15.16
C ASP A 164 -3.93 -11.16 -14.26
N PHE A 165 -3.99 -10.21 -13.35
CA PHE A 165 -4.92 -10.08 -12.23
C PHE A 165 -6.39 -9.85 -12.63
N MET A 166 -6.67 -9.61 -13.89
CA MET A 166 -8.04 -9.34 -14.34
C MET A 166 -8.82 -10.60 -14.74
N GLN A 167 -8.18 -11.77 -14.80
CA GLN A 167 -8.78 -12.96 -15.39
C GLN A 167 -8.73 -14.25 -14.57
N LYS A 168 -8.03 -14.29 -13.42
CA LYS A 168 -7.94 -15.50 -12.58
C LYS A 168 -8.39 -15.21 -11.15
N SER A 169 -9.19 -16.08 -10.57
CA SER A 169 -9.58 -16.07 -9.17
C SER A 169 -8.33 -16.29 -8.31
N ASP A 170 -7.80 -15.22 -7.75
CA ASP A 170 -6.64 -15.30 -6.88
C ASP A 170 -7.00 -16.04 -5.61
N VAL A 171 -6.35 -17.16 -5.41
CA VAL A 171 -6.30 -17.79 -4.08
C VAL A 171 -5.46 -16.87 -3.20
N LEU A 172 -6.14 -16.07 -2.38
CA LEU A 172 -5.45 -15.28 -1.37
C LEU A 172 -5.06 -16.22 -0.23
N GLU A 173 -3.76 -16.45 -0.08
CA GLU A 173 -3.24 -17.18 1.06
C GLU A 173 -2.86 -16.23 2.18
N SER A 174 -3.35 -16.51 3.40
CA SER A 174 -2.97 -15.77 4.59
C SER A 174 -1.47 -15.92 4.86
N LEU A 175 -0.80 -14.83 5.18
CA LEU A 175 0.52 -14.87 5.79
C LEU A 175 0.35 -14.96 7.30
N ASP A 176 1.00 -15.94 7.92
CA ASP A 176 0.85 -16.20 9.35
C ASP A 176 1.49 -15.09 10.21
N SER A 177 2.49 -14.43 9.66
CA SER A 177 3.24 -13.41 10.36
C SER A 177 3.53 -12.18 9.47
N TYR A 178 3.62 -11.03 10.11
CA TYR A 178 4.18 -9.81 9.54
C TYR A 178 5.61 -10.03 8.99
N ASN A 179 6.38 -10.90 9.64
CA ASN A 179 7.73 -11.23 9.23
C ASN A 179 7.76 -11.99 7.90
N ASP A 180 6.67 -12.67 7.54
CA ASP A 180 6.58 -13.45 6.30
C ASP A 180 6.44 -12.59 5.04
N ILE A 181 6.19 -11.29 5.18
CA ILE A 181 6.09 -10.38 4.04
C ILE A 181 7.34 -10.46 3.15
N LEU A 182 8.52 -10.59 3.74
CA LEU A 182 9.78 -10.65 2.99
C LEU A 182 10.49 -12.01 3.09
N SER A 183 10.26 -12.79 4.14
CA SER A 183 10.96 -14.04 4.43
C SER A 183 10.25 -15.28 3.87
N SER A 184 8.93 -15.22 3.69
CA SER A 184 8.18 -16.33 3.15
C SER A 184 8.62 -16.69 1.73
N PRO A 185 8.79 -17.97 1.39
CA PRO A 185 9.03 -18.41 0.01
C PRO A 185 7.94 -17.93 -0.96
N LYS A 186 6.71 -17.75 -0.46
CA LYS A 186 5.55 -17.25 -1.22
C LYS A 186 5.70 -15.78 -1.63
N THR A 187 6.49 -14.99 -0.89
CA THR A 187 6.67 -13.56 -1.12
C THR A 187 8.09 -13.21 -1.60
N LYS A 188 8.97 -14.20 -1.75
CA LYS A 188 10.35 -13.97 -2.16
C LYS A 188 10.42 -13.48 -3.61
N SER A 189 10.47 -12.17 -3.78
CA SER A 189 10.60 -11.48 -5.07
C SER A 189 11.44 -10.21 -4.88
N LYS A 190 12.03 -9.73 -5.98
CA LYS A 190 12.74 -8.44 -5.98
C LYS A 190 11.81 -7.24 -6.08
N ARG A 191 10.54 -7.44 -6.43
CA ARG A 191 9.50 -6.42 -6.45
C ARG A 191 8.28 -6.94 -5.72
N THR A 192 7.89 -6.23 -4.68
CA THR A 192 6.71 -6.56 -3.87
C THR A 192 5.79 -5.36 -3.84
N ILE A 193 4.55 -5.54 -4.25
CA ILE A 193 3.51 -4.53 -4.13
C ILE A 193 2.62 -4.89 -2.95
N ILE A 194 2.44 -3.95 -2.04
CA ILE A 194 1.50 -4.06 -0.92
C ILE A 194 0.30 -3.17 -1.21
N GLU A 195 -0.82 -3.81 -1.47
CA GLU A 195 -2.07 -3.15 -1.82
C GLU A 195 -3.01 -3.08 -0.63
N ALA A 196 -3.67 -1.96 -0.48
CA ALA A 196 -4.77 -1.84 0.46
C ALA A 196 -5.71 -0.70 0.09
N ASP A 197 -6.96 -0.81 0.49
CA ASP A 197 -7.92 0.27 0.38
C ASP A 197 -7.56 1.45 1.31
N PRO A 198 -8.18 2.63 1.12
CA PRO A 198 -7.96 3.77 2.01
C PRO A 198 -8.26 3.43 3.47
N GLY A 199 -7.37 3.86 4.38
CA GLY A 199 -7.56 3.63 5.82
C GLY A 199 -7.10 2.26 6.33
N PHE A 200 -6.60 1.36 5.47
CA PHE A 200 -6.13 0.02 5.85
C PHE A 200 -4.70 -0.03 6.39
N GLY A 201 -4.09 1.10 6.67
CA GLY A 201 -2.83 1.16 7.41
C GLY A 201 -1.56 1.03 6.57
N LYS A 202 -1.58 1.27 5.24
CA LYS A 202 -0.37 1.26 4.39
C LYS A 202 0.78 2.07 4.96
N THR A 203 0.57 3.35 5.18
CA THR A 203 1.60 4.25 5.73
C THR A 203 2.01 3.86 7.14
N THR A 204 1.09 3.31 7.96
CA THR A 204 1.41 2.79 9.29
C THR A 204 2.33 1.59 9.20
N LEU A 205 2.08 0.68 8.26
CA LEU A 205 2.96 -0.46 7.98
C LEU A 205 4.35 0.00 7.50
N ALA A 206 4.39 0.97 6.58
CA ALA A 206 5.67 1.57 6.14
C ALA A 206 6.44 2.19 7.31
N SER A 207 5.75 2.93 8.19
CA SER A 207 6.36 3.51 9.39
C SER A 207 6.84 2.45 10.38
N GLN A 208 6.14 1.30 10.48
CA GLN A 208 6.58 0.18 11.30
C GLN A 208 7.84 -0.49 10.74
N PHE A 209 7.91 -0.70 9.42
CA PHE A 209 9.14 -1.18 8.78
C PHE A 209 10.33 -0.27 9.09
N VAL A 210 10.11 1.03 8.98
CA VAL A 210 11.13 2.05 9.26
C VAL A 210 11.54 2.03 10.75
N TYR A 211 10.57 1.95 11.66
CA TYR A 211 10.82 1.83 13.09
C TYR A 211 11.68 0.59 13.41
N ASP A 212 11.27 -0.57 12.91
CA ASP A 212 11.95 -1.83 13.14
C ASP A 212 13.40 -1.80 12.63
N TRP A 213 13.63 -1.22 11.46
CA TRP A 213 14.98 -1.06 10.91
C TRP A 213 15.83 -0.09 11.73
N CYS A 214 15.27 1.06 12.14
CA CYS A 214 15.99 2.05 12.94
C CYS A 214 16.37 1.52 14.33
N THR A 215 15.52 0.67 14.92
CA THR A 215 15.73 0.09 16.25
C THR A 215 16.42 -1.27 16.23
N GLU A 216 16.79 -1.74 15.02
CA GLU A 216 17.46 -3.03 14.81
C GLU A 216 16.68 -4.21 15.45
N ASN A 217 15.34 -4.18 15.26
CA ASN A 217 14.47 -5.20 15.83
C ASN A 217 14.78 -6.58 15.23
N PRO A 218 15.20 -7.58 16.07
CA PRO A 218 15.61 -8.89 15.58
C PRO A 218 14.46 -9.71 14.99
N GLU A 219 13.22 -9.36 15.31
CA GLU A 219 12.02 -9.99 14.76
C GLU A 219 11.48 -9.27 13.52
N SER A 220 12.20 -8.28 13.01
CA SER A 220 11.79 -7.55 11.82
C SER A 220 12.02 -8.34 10.53
N PRO A 221 11.16 -8.21 9.52
CA PRO A 221 11.47 -8.68 8.16
C PRO A 221 12.73 -7.99 7.57
N LEU A 222 13.14 -6.85 8.12
CA LEU A 222 14.28 -6.04 7.67
C LEU A 222 15.55 -6.23 8.52
N LYS A 223 15.60 -7.24 9.40
CA LYS A 223 16.72 -7.46 10.33
C LYS A 223 18.11 -7.58 9.68
N ASP A 224 18.14 -8.13 8.44
CA ASP A 224 19.39 -8.35 7.70
C ASP A 224 19.67 -7.23 6.66
N VAL A 225 18.93 -6.12 6.72
CA VAL A 225 19.04 -5.01 5.78
C VAL A 225 19.99 -3.94 6.33
N GLU A 226 21.09 -3.70 5.63
CA GLU A 226 22.04 -2.66 6.03
C GLU A 226 21.54 -1.25 5.68
N ILE A 227 21.01 -1.07 4.47
CA ILE A 227 20.59 0.23 3.94
C ILE A 227 19.10 0.17 3.59
N LEU A 228 18.30 0.95 4.29
CA LEU A 228 16.90 1.17 3.94
C LEU A 228 16.74 2.56 3.31
N ILE A 229 16.25 2.59 2.08
CA ILE A 229 15.85 3.83 1.40
C ILE A 229 14.32 3.92 1.44
N PHE A 230 13.81 4.77 2.32
CA PHE A 230 12.37 5.01 2.43
C PHE A 230 12.00 6.35 1.81
N LEU A 231 11.09 6.32 0.84
CA LEU A 231 10.61 7.53 0.14
C LEU A 231 9.09 7.57 0.13
N GLN A 232 8.55 8.70 0.48
CA GLN A 232 7.13 9.01 0.32
C GLN A 232 6.93 9.60 -1.09
N LEU A 233 6.45 8.80 -2.03
CA LEU A 233 6.34 9.20 -3.44
C LEU A 233 5.49 10.46 -3.65
N ARG A 234 4.50 10.70 -2.79
CA ARG A 234 3.68 11.92 -2.82
C ARG A 234 4.47 13.23 -2.67
N GLN A 235 5.72 13.16 -2.15
CA GLN A 235 6.58 14.33 -1.94
C GLN A 235 7.56 14.58 -3.11
N LEU A 236 7.56 13.69 -4.11
CA LEU A 236 8.51 13.71 -5.23
C LEU A 236 7.87 14.33 -6.49
N THR A 237 7.52 15.61 -6.45
CA THR A 237 6.98 16.31 -7.62
C THR A 237 8.13 16.81 -8.50
N GLY A 238 8.17 16.40 -9.77
CA GLY A 238 9.19 16.81 -10.75
C GLY A 238 10.59 16.26 -10.47
N VAL A 239 10.71 15.26 -9.59
CA VAL A 239 12.00 14.63 -9.27
C VAL A 239 12.17 13.37 -10.09
N ASN A 240 12.97 13.44 -11.14
CA ASN A 240 13.18 12.33 -12.08
C ASN A 240 14.24 11.34 -11.62
N SER A 241 15.24 11.79 -10.86
CA SER A 241 16.35 10.96 -10.38
C SER A 241 16.12 10.44 -8.96
N ILE A 242 16.33 9.14 -8.77
CA ILE A 242 16.29 8.50 -7.44
C ILE A 242 17.40 9.04 -6.53
N TYR A 243 18.54 9.41 -7.08
CA TYR A 243 19.67 9.93 -6.30
C TYR A 243 19.35 11.33 -5.76
N THR A 244 18.73 12.17 -6.59
CA THR A 244 18.20 13.48 -6.17
C THR A 244 17.12 13.32 -5.10
N ALA A 245 16.20 12.35 -5.25
CA ALA A 245 15.18 12.05 -4.26
C ALA A 245 15.79 11.65 -2.91
N ILE A 246 16.78 10.77 -2.90
CA ILE A 246 17.50 10.34 -1.68
C ILE A 246 18.23 11.52 -1.04
N LYS A 247 19.00 12.29 -1.83
CA LYS A 247 19.71 13.47 -1.33
C LYS A 247 18.77 14.45 -0.64
N ASN A 248 17.68 14.81 -1.30
CA ASN A 248 16.73 15.81 -0.79
C ASN A 248 15.92 15.34 0.41
N SER A 249 15.64 14.04 0.51
CA SER A 249 14.78 13.48 1.57
C SER A 249 15.55 13.00 2.80
N ILE A 250 16.82 12.62 2.64
CA ILE A 250 17.57 11.89 3.65
C ILE A 250 18.82 12.66 4.12
N VAL A 251 19.57 13.25 3.18
CA VAL A 251 20.85 13.89 3.52
C VAL A 251 20.60 15.28 4.10
N PRO A 252 21.17 15.61 5.29
CA PRO A 252 21.13 16.97 5.81
C PRO A 252 21.77 17.97 4.85
N LYS A 253 21.26 19.21 4.83
CA LYS A 253 21.69 20.24 3.86
C LYS A 253 23.13 20.73 4.08
N ASP A 254 23.62 20.61 5.29
CA ASP A 254 24.95 21.01 5.73
C ASP A 254 26.00 19.91 5.59
N GLU A 255 25.59 18.73 5.07
CA GLU A 255 26.48 17.59 4.88
C GLU A 255 26.89 17.43 3.42
N ASP A 256 28.17 17.08 3.24
CA ASP A 256 28.77 16.92 1.92
C ASP A 256 28.62 15.48 1.40
N MET A 257 27.41 15.18 0.89
CA MET A 257 27.10 13.93 0.17
C MET A 257 26.33 14.25 -1.10
N ASP A 258 27.02 14.14 -2.22
CA ASP A 258 26.43 14.40 -3.54
C ASP A 258 25.75 13.17 -4.14
N GLU A 259 25.05 13.37 -5.25
CA GLU A 259 24.35 12.30 -5.97
C GLU A 259 25.28 11.23 -6.53
N ALA A 260 26.51 11.62 -6.91
CA ALA A 260 27.50 10.68 -7.43
C ALA A 260 27.96 9.72 -6.32
N CYS A 261 28.15 10.21 -5.10
CA CYS A 261 28.46 9.41 -3.92
C CYS A 261 27.31 8.45 -3.58
N ILE A 262 26.06 8.92 -3.56
CA ILE A 262 24.88 8.07 -3.33
C ILE A 262 24.79 6.98 -4.39
N LYS A 263 24.98 7.34 -5.67
CA LYS A 263 24.95 6.39 -6.79
C LYS A 263 25.99 5.29 -6.61
N GLU A 264 27.19 5.63 -6.19
CA GLU A 264 28.25 4.66 -6.00
C GLU A 264 28.00 3.75 -4.79
N ILE A 265 27.49 4.28 -3.68
CA ILE A 265 27.05 3.48 -2.52
C ILE A 265 26.02 2.45 -2.95
N LEU A 266 24.95 2.89 -3.63
CA LEU A 266 23.85 2.01 -4.05
C LEU A 266 24.31 0.96 -5.08
N LYS A 267 25.32 1.27 -5.89
CA LYS A 267 25.89 0.34 -6.86
C LYS A 267 26.73 -0.75 -6.18
N VAL A 268 27.62 -0.36 -5.25
CA VAL A 268 28.55 -1.28 -4.57
C VAL A 268 27.80 -2.16 -3.57
N TYR A 269 26.88 -1.59 -2.78
CA TYR A 269 26.17 -2.29 -1.72
C TYR A 269 24.77 -2.76 -2.12
N LYS A 270 24.48 -2.88 -3.42
CA LYS A 270 23.13 -3.20 -3.96
C LYS A 270 22.44 -4.42 -3.33
N LYS A 271 23.21 -5.39 -2.81
CA LYS A 271 22.66 -6.60 -2.18
C LYS A 271 22.13 -6.37 -0.77
N SER A 272 22.62 -5.34 -0.11
CA SER A 272 22.25 -4.96 1.26
C SER A 272 21.25 -3.80 1.30
N VAL A 273 20.75 -3.36 0.13
CA VAL A 273 19.80 -2.25 0.00
C VAL A 273 18.38 -2.78 -0.13
N VAL A 274 17.47 -2.15 0.60
CA VAL A 274 16.02 -2.26 0.37
C VAL A 274 15.45 -0.86 0.08
N MET A 275 14.59 -0.76 -0.92
CA MET A 275 13.85 0.47 -1.21
C MET A 275 12.38 0.28 -0.83
N LEU A 276 11.85 1.22 -0.06
CA LEU A 276 10.47 1.25 0.39
C LEU A 276 9.80 2.51 -0.13
N PHE A 277 8.84 2.35 -1.03
CA PHE A 277 8.09 3.43 -1.68
C PHE A 277 6.67 3.47 -1.12
N ASP A 278 6.35 4.50 -0.35
CA ASP A 278 4.99 4.68 0.20
C ASP A 278 4.16 5.63 -0.67
N SER A 279 2.85 5.38 -0.71
CA SER A 279 1.86 6.23 -1.36
C SER A 279 2.05 6.39 -2.87
N TYR A 280 2.26 5.29 -3.59
CA TYR A 280 2.34 5.32 -5.07
C TYR A 280 1.05 5.86 -5.71
N ASP A 281 -0.12 5.58 -5.14
CA ASP A 281 -1.40 6.11 -5.60
C ASP A 281 -1.50 7.65 -5.54
N GLU A 282 -0.69 8.27 -4.68
CA GLU A 282 -0.58 9.73 -4.53
C GLU A 282 0.68 10.31 -5.22
N TYR A 283 1.43 9.51 -5.98
CA TYR A 283 2.62 9.97 -6.70
C TYR A 283 2.22 10.97 -7.79
N PRO A 284 2.71 12.23 -7.76
CA PRO A 284 2.29 13.26 -8.70
C PRO A 284 2.61 12.93 -10.15
N ASP A 285 3.79 12.34 -10.38
CA ASP A 285 4.33 12.05 -11.71
C ASP A 285 3.99 10.62 -12.17
N LYS A 286 2.97 9.97 -11.59
CA LYS A 286 2.57 8.58 -11.90
C LYS A 286 2.14 8.31 -13.34
N ASN A 287 1.94 9.36 -14.14
CA ASN A 287 1.63 9.25 -15.57
C ASN A 287 2.84 9.59 -16.46
N GLU A 288 3.96 9.95 -15.88
CA GLU A 288 5.21 10.24 -16.59
C GLU A 288 6.11 9.00 -16.54
N THR A 289 6.41 8.43 -17.71
CA THR A 289 7.10 7.14 -17.81
C THR A 289 8.62 7.24 -17.80
N GLU A 290 9.18 8.43 -17.72
CA GLU A 290 10.63 8.68 -17.85
C GLU A 290 11.37 8.95 -16.53
N THR A 291 10.76 8.56 -15.38
CA THR A 291 11.43 8.71 -14.09
C THR A 291 12.20 7.45 -13.67
N ASP A 292 13.24 7.62 -12.85
CA ASP A 292 13.95 6.49 -12.24
C ASP A 292 13.01 5.60 -11.40
N ILE A 293 11.97 6.17 -10.78
CA ILE A 293 10.98 5.42 -10.01
C ILE A 293 10.30 4.37 -10.89
N PHE A 294 9.85 4.73 -12.10
CA PHE A 294 9.28 3.74 -13.03
C PHE A 294 10.31 2.72 -13.49
N SER A 295 11.52 3.17 -13.82
CA SER A 295 12.61 2.26 -14.23
C SER A 295 12.94 1.25 -13.13
N ILE A 296 12.85 1.65 -11.86
CA ILE A 296 13.03 0.77 -10.71
C ILE A 296 11.86 -0.21 -10.58
N ILE A 297 10.62 0.27 -10.68
CA ILE A 297 9.40 -0.55 -10.56
C ILE A 297 9.35 -1.60 -11.67
N GLU A 298 9.65 -1.21 -12.89
CA GLU A 298 9.65 -2.07 -14.09
C GLU A 298 10.88 -3.01 -14.17
N MET A 299 11.74 -3.03 -13.16
CA MET A 299 12.99 -3.80 -13.14
C MET A 299 13.97 -3.45 -14.28
N LYS A 300 13.94 -2.22 -14.80
CA LYS A 300 14.95 -1.70 -15.74
C LYS A 300 16.17 -1.15 -15.00
N MET A 301 16.02 -0.85 -13.71
CA MET A 301 17.04 -0.32 -12.82
C MET A 301 17.02 -1.08 -11.48
N PHE A 302 18.18 -1.29 -10.86
CA PHE A 302 18.32 -1.99 -9.58
C PHE A 302 17.70 -3.40 -9.56
N LEU A 303 18.06 -4.25 -10.53
CA LEU A 303 17.53 -5.61 -10.70
C LEU A 303 17.67 -6.48 -9.43
N ASP A 304 18.80 -6.34 -8.72
CA ASP A 304 19.11 -7.15 -7.54
C ASP A 304 18.59 -6.55 -6.21
N VAL A 305 18.09 -5.31 -6.23
CA VAL A 305 17.60 -4.61 -5.04
C VAL A 305 16.16 -5.02 -4.76
N LEU A 306 15.85 -5.30 -3.51
CA LEU A 306 14.48 -5.51 -3.07
C LEU A 306 13.74 -4.17 -3.00
N VAL A 307 12.62 -4.08 -3.71
CA VAL A 307 11.76 -2.89 -3.71
C VAL A 307 10.36 -3.25 -3.25
N ILE A 308 9.88 -2.53 -2.25
CA ILE A 308 8.53 -2.65 -1.69
C ILE A 308 7.76 -1.39 -2.05
N ILE A 309 6.60 -1.55 -2.65
CA ILE A 309 5.76 -0.46 -3.13
C ILE A 309 4.40 -0.56 -2.44
N LEU A 310 4.00 0.49 -1.72
CA LEU A 310 2.68 0.57 -1.11
C LEU A 310 1.76 1.42 -1.98
N THR A 311 0.60 0.87 -2.34
CA THR A 311 -0.37 1.53 -3.21
C THR A 311 -1.81 1.20 -2.82
N ARG A 312 -2.77 1.88 -3.42
CA ARG A 312 -4.19 1.50 -3.31
C ARG A 312 -4.49 0.27 -4.15
N THR A 313 -5.46 -0.50 -3.67
CA THR A 313 -6.06 -1.57 -4.47
C THR A 313 -6.51 -1.02 -5.83
N LEU A 314 -6.17 -1.72 -6.92
CA LEU A 314 -6.46 -1.37 -8.31
C LEU A 314 -5.70 -0.14 -8.88
N ILE A 315 -4.88 0.55 -8.10
CA ILE A 315 -4.00 1.61 -8.61
C ILE A 315 -2.59 1.04 -8.67
N LEU A 316 -2.31 0.34 -9.75
CA LEU A 316 -1.04 -0.34 -9.96
C LEU A 316 -0.15 0.45 -10.91
N PRO A 317 1.18 0.37 -10.73
CA PRO A 317 2.10 0.83 -11.76
C PRO A 317 1.83 0.12 -13.09
N PRO A 318 1.93 0.84 -14.22
CA PRO A 318 1.89 0.20 -15.54
C PRO A 318 3.13 -0.71 -15.72
N ASN A 319 3.03 -1.68 -16.61
CA ASN A 319 4.15 -2.55 -17.03
C ASN A 319 4.88 -3.26 -15.87
N LEU A 320 4.13 -3.83 -14.94
CA LEU A 320 4.72 -4.61 -13.85
C LEU A 320 5.47 -5.82 -14.40
N HIS A 321 6.66 -6.09 -13.83
CA HIS A 321 7.38 -7.30 -14.17
C HIS A 321 6.60 -8.54 -13.73
N PRO A 322 6.59 -9.64 -14.53
CA PRO A 322 5.82 -10.86 -14.22
C PRO A 322 6.15 -11.47 -12.85
N GLU A 323 7.38 -11.33 -12.38
CA GLU A 323 7.80 -11.82 -11.07
C GLU A 323 7.37 -10.93 -9.89
N THR A 324 6.69 -9.81 -10.15
CA THR A 324 6.24 -8.91 -9.09
C THR A 324 5.23 -9.62 -8.18
N LYS A 325 5.53 -9.72 -6.90
CA LYS A 325 4.60 -10.30 -5.92
C LYS A 325 3.64 -9.25 -5.41
N ARG A 326 2.40 -9.69 -5.16
CA ARG A 326 1.34 -8.81 -4.66
C ARG A 326 0.85 -9.30 -3.31
N ILE A 327 0.79 -8.39 -2.38
CA ILE A 327 0.33 -8.60 -1.01
C ILE A 327 -0.85 -7.65 -0.79
N ARG A 328 -1.91 -8.13 -0.16
CA ARG A 328 -3.07 -7.32 0.18
C ARG A 328 -3.24 -7.21 1.69
N LEU A 329 -3.41 -5.99 2.17
CA LEU A 329 -3.86 -5.75 3.54
C LEU A 329 -5.38 -5.75 3.56
N THR A 330 -5.96 -6.61 4.40
CA THR A 330 -7.41 -6.78 4.47
C THR A 330 -8.02 -6.18 5.74
N GLY A 331 -7.22 -5.43 6.50
CA GLY A 331 -7.66 -4.78 7.73
C GLY A 331 -7.63 -5.71 8.95
N PHE A 332 -8.43 -5.37 9.96
CA PHE A 332 -8.47 -6.10 11.22
C PHE A 332 -9.57 -7.17 11.21
N GLY A 333 -9.22 -8.36 11.65
CA GLY A 333 -10.18 -9.31 12.20
C GLY A 333 -10.65 -8.87 13.59
N VAL A 334 -11.46 -9.68 14.23
CA VAL A 334 -12.00 -9.36 15.57
C VAL A 334 -10.88 -9.29 16.63
N ALA A 335 -9.93 -10.21 16.58
CA ALA A 335 -8.82 -10.26 17.54
C ALA A 335 -7.86 -9.09 17.38
N GLU A 336 -7.48 -8.77 16.14
CA GLU A 336 -6.60 -7.65 15.83
C GLU A 336 -7.25 -6.31 16.17
N ARG A 337 -8.55 -6.16 15.88
CA ARG A 337 -9.33 -4.98 16.23
C ARG A 337 -9.37 -4.79 17.74
N ARG A 338 -9.68 -5.84 18.51
CA ARG A 338 -9.67 -5.76 19.98
C ARG A 338 -8.30 -5.35 20.52
N ASN A 339 -7.23 -5.96 20.00
CA ASN A 339 -5.86 -5.62 20.40
C ASN A 339 -5.53 -4.16 20.08
N TYR A 340 -5.96 -3.68 18.91
CA TYR A 340 -5.80 -2.27 18.54
C TYR A 340 -6.58 -1.33 19.46
N VAL A 341 -7.88 -1.62 19.69
CA VAL A 341 -8.72 -0.81 20.56
C VAL A 341 -8.13 -0.74 21.97
N LEU A 342 -7.65 -1.85 22.51
CA LEU A 342 -7.02 -1.90 23.82
C LEU A 342 -5.81 -0.95 23.92
N LYS A 343 -4.91 -1.03 22.92
CA LYS A 343 -3.77 -0.09 22.84
C LYS A 343 -4.22 1.37 22.68
N ALA A 344 -5.25 1.62 21.87
CA ALA A 344 -5.76 2.97 21.61
C ALA A 344 -6.42 3.63 22.81
N VAL A 345 -7.01 2.84 23.72
CA VAL A 345 -7.60 3.33 24.98
C VAL A 345 -6.67 3.17 26.18
N ALA A 346 -5.36 3.11 25.95
CA ALA A 346 -4.32 3.02 26.97
C ALA A 346 -4.49 1.83 27.93
N ASP A 347 -4.81 0.66 27.37
CA ASP A 347 -5.00 -0.61 28.07
C ASP A 347 -6.19 -0.64 29.05
N ASP A 348 -7.15 0.28 28.91
CA ASP A 348 -8.43 0.22 29.62
C ASP A 348 -9.30 -0.93 29.08
N VAL A 349 -9.22 -2.08 29.76
CA VAL A 349 -9.92 -3.30 29.36
C VAL A 349 -11.43 -3.13 29.39
N GLN A 350 -11.98 -2.40 30.37
CA GLN A 350 -13.43 -2.22 30.51
C GLN A 350 -13.97 -1.38 29.35
N LEU A 351 -13.25 -0.33 28.97
CA LEU A 351 -13.61 0.51 27.84
C LEU A 351 -13.49 -0.25 26.52
N ALA A 352 -12.43 -1.05 26.36
CA ALA A 352 -12.24 -1.89 25.17
C ALA A 352 -13.36 -2.92 25.03
N ASP A 353 -13.74 -3.62 26.11
CA ASP A 353 -14.85 -4.57 26.11
C ASP A 353 -16.18 -3.91 25.76
N ARG A 354 -16.44 -2.73 26.30
CA ARG A 354 -17.63 -1.95 25.98
C ARG A 354 -17.69 -1.58 24.49
N ILE A 355 -16.56 -1.18 23.89
CA ILE A 355 -16.47 -0.90 22.45
C ILE A 355 -16.78 -2.16 21.64
N GLU A 356 -16.19 -3.31 21.99
CA GLU A 356 -16.44 -4.56 21.28
C GLU A 356 -17.89 -5.04 21.41
N GLU A 357 -18.51 -4.92 22.58
CA GLU A 357 -19.94 -5.22 22.74
C GLU A 357 -20.82 -4.35 21.83
N GLN A 358 -20.51 -3.06 21.75
CA GLN A 358 -21.23 -2.14 20.88
C GLN A 358 -21.07 -2.50 19.41
N LEU A 359 -19.85 -2.86 18.99
CA LEU A 359 -19.58 -3.32 17.64
C LEU A 359 -20.31 -4.64 17.31
N GLN A 360 -20.38 -5.58 18.26
CA GLN A 360 -21.14 -6.82 18.09
C GLN A 360 -22.64 -6.57 17.92
N ARG A 361 -23.20 -5.58 18.62
CA ARG A 361 -24.63 -5.20 18.49
C ARG A 361 -24.93 -4.52 17.16
N ASN A 362 -23.92 -3.94 16.49
CA ASN A 362 -24.07 -3.31 15.19
C ASN A 362 -23.14 -3.94 14.15
N PRO A 363 -23.58 -4.97 13.42
CA PRO A 363 -22.76 -5.67 12.43
C PRO A 363 -22.18 -4.74 11.35
N PHE A 364 -22.93 -3.70 10.96
CA PHE A 364 -22.49 -2.75 9.97
C PHE A 364 -21.27 -1.92 10.46
N LEU A 365 -21.34 -1.40 11.69
CA LEU A 365 -20.24 -0.67 12.29
C LEU A 365 -19.05 -1.61 12.56
N SER A 366 -19.33 -2.86 12.97
CA SER A 366 -18.31 -3.89 13.12
C SER A 366 -17.53 -4.13 11.81
N ASP A 367 -18.24 -4.19 10.68
CA ASP A 367 -17.63 -4.34 9.37
C ASP A 367 -16.80 -3.10 8.96
N LEU A 368 -17.31 -1.91 9.25
CA LEU A 368 -16.55 -0.67 9.05
C LEU A 368 -15.25 -0.66 9.87
N CYS A 369 -15.31 -1.11 11.10
CA CYS A 369 -14.16 -1.18 12.00
C CYS A 369 -13.15 -2.30 11.65
N GLN A 370 -13.39 -3.10 10.61
CA GLN A 370 -12.32 -3.87 9.98
C GLN A 370 -11.30 -2.95 9.28
N VAL A 371 -11.71 -1.75 8.91
CA VAL A 371 -10.79 -0.71 8.44
C VAL A 371 -10.11 -0.07 9.66
N PRO A 372 -8.78 -0.19 9.83
CA PRO A 372 -8.04 0.31 11.00
C PRO A 372 -8.34 1.77 11.34
N LEU A 373 -8.49 2.62 10.32
CA LEU A 373 -8.82 4.03 10.51
C LEU A 373 -10.16 4.20 11.27
N PHE A 374 -11.18 3.45 10.89
CA PHE A 374 -12.49 3.57 11.58
C PHE A 374 -12.43 2.99 12.98
N SER A 375 -11.68 1.92 13.23
CA SER A 375 -11.40 1.43 14.57
C SER A 375 -10.76 2.51 15.45
N THR A 376 -9.78 3.24 14.90
CA THR A 376 -9.14 4.37 15.60
C THR A 376 -10.16 5.45 15.96
N MET A 377 -11.00 5.81 15.00
CA MET A 377 -12.03 6.84 15.18
C MET A 377 -13.06 6.43 16.22
N VAL A 378 -13.55 5.17 16.18
CA VAL A 378 -14.49 4.65 17.18
C VAL A 378 -13.87 4.66 18.57
N ALA A 379 -12.66 4.12 18.73
CA ALA A 379 -11.98 4.10 20.01
C ALA A 379 -11.83 5.51 20.60
N HIS A 380 -11.46 6.49 19.76
CA HIS A 380 -11.32 7.87 20.17
C HIS A 380 -12.67 8.51 20.57
N ILE A 381 -13.71 8.36 19.75
CA ILE A 381 -15.03 8.96 20.03
C ILE A 381 -15.62 8.37 21.32
N VAL A 382 -15.53 7.06 21.49
CA VAL A 382 -16.04 6.39 22.70
C VAL A 382 -15.22 6.77 23.93
N HIS A 383 -13.92 6.95 23.79
CA HIS A 383 -13.05 7.43 24.86
C HIS A 383 -13.46 8.84 25.33
N GLU A 384 -13.73 9.74 24.37
CA GLU A 384 -14.15 11.12 24.69
C GLU A 384 -15.61 11.26 25.12
N ARG A 385 -16.49 10.41 24.58
CA ARG A 385 -17.93 10.46 24.80
C ARG A 385 -18.50 9.05 25.00
N PRO A 386 -18.39 8.51 26.22
CA PRO A 386 -18.85 7.15 26.53
C PRO A 386 -20.33 6.89 26.31
N GLU A 387 -21.15 7.94 26.22
CA GLU A 387 -22.62 7.90 26.11
C GLU A 387 -23.14 7.81 24.67
N ILE A 388 -22.25 7.87 23.67
CA ILE A 388 -22.67 7.99 22.27
C ILE A 388 -23.29 6.68 21.77
N ASP A 389 -24.46 6.81 21.15
CA ASP A 389 -25.06 5.76 20.33
C ASP A 389 -24.25 5.45 19.09
N ILE A 390 -24.26 4.20 18.70
CA ILE A 390 -23.52 3.71 17.54
C ILE A 390 -24.15 4.23 16.26
N PHE A 391 -23.33 4.78 15.39
CA PHE A 391 -23.73 5.32 14.10
C PHE A 391 -24.12 4.23 13.11
N SER A 392 -25.22 4.44 12.42
CA SER A 392 -25.75 3.48 11.44
C SER A 392 -25.05 3.53 10.08
N THR A 393 -24.36 4.62 9.74
CA THR A 393 -23.69 4.80 8.44
C THR A 393 -22.30 5.43 8.56
N VAL A 394 -21.42 5.21 7.56
CA VAL A 394 -20.10 5.84 7.51
C VAL A 394 -20.21 7.36 7.46
N THR A 395 -21.18 7.86 6.72
CA THR A 395 -21.42 9.29 6.58
C THR A 395 -21.76 9.94 7.93
N ARG A 396 -22.69 9.36 8.68
CA ARG A 396 -23.03 9.85 10.02
C ARG A 396 -21.86 9.79 10.97
N PHE A 397 -21.09 8.71 10.91
CA PHE A 397 -19.88 8.55 11.69
C PHE A 397 -18.85 9.65 11.42
N VAL A 398 -18.49 9.88 10.13
CA VAL A 398 -17.52 10.91 9.75
C VAL A 398 -18.04 12.32 10.05
N THR A 399 -19.34 12.57 9.86
CA THR A 399 -19.99 13.84 10.25
C THR A 399 -19.81 14.11 11.73
N SER A 400 -20.08 13.10 12.58
CA SER A 400 -19.93 13.24 14.04
C SER A 400 -18.48 13.43 14.44
N LEU A 401 -17.56 12.75 13.77
CA LEU A 401 -16.13 12.92 13.98
C LEU A 401 -15.68 14.36 13.71
N ILE A 402 -16.05 14.92 12.56
CA ILE A 402 -15.72 16.30 12.22
C ILE A 402 -16.35 17.27 13.20
N ALA A 403 -17.60 17.01 13.62
CA ALA A 403 -18.27 17.80 14.65
C ALA A 403 -17.52 17.74 15.99
N CYS A 404 -16.99 16.57 16.39
CA CYS A 404 -16.16 16.46 17.58
C CYS A 404 -14.89 17.30 17.46
N VAL A 405 -14.18 17.22 16.34
CA VAL A 405 -12.96 18.01 16.10
C VAL A 405 -13.26 19.51 16.15
N HIS A 406 -14.35 19.95 15.53
CA HIS A 406 -14.78 21.35 15.59
C HIS A 406 -15.19 21.81 17.00
N ASN A 407 -15.85 20.96 17.77
CA ASN A 407 -16.22 21.28 19.16
C ASN A 407 -15.01 21.41 20.07
N HIS A 408 -13.93 20.64 19.84
CA HIS A 408 -12.67 20.84 20.57
C HIS A 408 -12.05 22.23 20.33
N MET A 409 -12.28 22.81 19.17
CA MET A 409 -11.89 24.21 18.91
C MET A 409 -12.63 25.20 19.79
N LYS A 410 -13.94 24.97 19.97
CA LYS A 410 -14.80 25.84 20.80
C LYS A 410 -14.37 25.85 22.27
N ILE A 411 -13.95 24.69 22.78
CA ILE A 411 -13.55 24.53 24.19
C ILE A 411 -12.17 25.16 24.46
N LYS A 412 -11.28 25.20 23.47
CA LYS A 412 -9.91 25.76 23.62
C LYS A 412 -9.83 27.28 23.42
N LYS A 413 -10.82 27.88 22.79
CA LYS A 413 -11.00 29.35 22.74
C LYS A 413 -11.89 29.71 23.94
N ASP A 414 -11.47 30.68 24.75
CA ASP A 414 -12.21 31.17 25.90
C ASP A 414 -13.73 31.24 25.62
N ALA A 415 -14.55 30.81 26.60
CA ALA A 415 -15.98 30.65 26.49
C ALA A 415 -16.79 31.88 26.02
N ASN A 416 -16.13 33.05 25.86
CA ASN A 416 -16.68 34.30 25.40
C ASN A 416 -16.36 34.70 23.96
N SER A 417 -15.62 33.90 23.20
CA SER A 417 -15.38 34.21 21.78
C SER A 417 -16.39 33.45 20.92
N GLU A 418 -17.26 34.16 20.20
CA GLU A 418 -18.03 33.59 19.10
C GLU A 418 -17.07 32.90 18.13
N VAL A 419 -17.22 31.59 17.96
CA VAL A 419 -16.48 30.87 16.91
C VAL A 419 -17.07 31.36 15.59
N PRO A 420 -16.29 31.96 14.70
CA PRO A 420 -16.78 32.36 13.38
C PRO A 420 -17.45 31.16 12.71
N ALA A 421 -18.63 31.36 12.16
CA ALA A 421 -19.28 30.38 11.32
C ALA A 421 -18.50 30.32 10.00
N PHE A 422 -17.55 29.41 9.89
CA PHE A 422 -16.72 29.23 8.67
C PHE A 422 -17.48 28.56 7.51
N GLU A 423 -18.80 28.79 7.40
CA GLU A 423 -19.63 28.16 6.36
C GLU A 423 -19.18 28.53 4.95
N THR A 424 -18.80 29.79 4.75
CA THR A 424 -18.33 30.28 3.46
C THR A 424 -16.97 29.66 3.09
N GLU A 425 -16.04 29.62 4.03
CA GLU A 425 -14.72 29.06 3.86
C GLU A 425 -14.78 27.53 3.70
N LEU A 426 -15.66 26.86 4.42
CA LEU A 426 -15.96 25.45 4.26
C LEU A 426 -16.49 25.15 2.85
N ALA A 427 -17.43 25.95 2.34
CA ALA A 427 -17.95 25.77 0.97
C ALA A 427 -16.84 25.89 -0.08
N LYS A 428 -15.89 26.83 0.11
CA LYS A 428 -14.70 26.93 -0.74
C LYS A 428 -13.78 25.73 -0.60
N LEU A 429 -13.53 25.26 0.63
CA LEU A 429 -12.72 24.06 0.89
C LEU A 429 -13.33 22.83 0.25
N TYR A 430 -14.68 22.68 0.30
CA TYR A 430 -15.39 21.58 -0.37
C TYR A 430 -15.16 21.60 -1.88
N ARG A 431 -15.20 22.78 -2.50
CA ARG A 431 -14.88 22.96 -3.92
C ARG A 431 -13.43 22.60 -4.22
N ILE A 432 -12.49 23.13 -3.44
CA ILE A 432 -11.05 22.85 -3.61
C ILE A 432 -10.76 21.35 -3.51
N ALA A 433 -11.37 20.67 -2.53
CA ALA A 433 -11.24 19.25 -2.35
C ALA A 433 -11.80 18.46 -3.55
N PHE A 434 -12.97 18.88 -4.06
CA PHE A 434 -13.60 18.25 -5.21
C PHE A 434 -12.78 18.46 -6.49
N ASP A 435 -12.40 19.68 -6.80
CA ASP A 435 -11.61 20.04 -7.96
C ASP A 435 -10.25 19.31 -7.95
N GLY A 436 -9.61 19.21 -6.79
CA GLY A 436 -8.35 18.48 -6.64
C GLY A 436 -8.49 16.97 -6.89
N LEU A 437 -9.51 16.34 -6.32
CA LEU A 437 -9.72 14.89 -6.47
C LEU A 437 -10.18 14.47 -7.87
N THR A 438 -10.88 15.35 -8.60
CA THR A 438 -11.42 15.04 -9.93
C THR A 438 -10.47 15.33 -11.08
N GLN A 439 -9.30 15.93 -10.82
CA GLN A 439 -8.26 16.09 -11.84
C GLN A 439 -7.70 14.74 -12.29
N LYS A 440 -7.19 14.69 -13.52
CA LYS A 440 -6.54 13.49 -14.07
C LYS A 440 -5.41 12.97 -13.16
N ASN A 441 -4.60 13.89 -12.64
CA ASN A 441 -3.64 13.63 -11.56
C ASN A 441 -4.25 14.21 -10.29
N GLN A 442 -4.81 13.36 -9.43
CA GLN A 442 -5.45 13.81 -8.20
C GLN A 442 -4.52 14.71 -7.40
N GLN A 443 -4.95 15.94 -7.19
CA GLN A 443 -4.23 16.91 -6.36
C GLN A 443 -4.73 16.78 -4.92
N LEU A 444 -3.85 16.37 -4.01
CA LEU A 444 -4.14 16.18 -2.59
C LEU A 444 -3.38 17.17 -1.70
N ALA A 445 -2.49 17.94 -2.28
CA ALA A 445 -1.74 18.99 -1.61
C ALA A 445 -1.79 20.29 -2.44
N TRP A 446 -1.91 21.40 -1.75
CA TRP A 446 -2.00 22.72 -2.36
C TRP A 446 -0.96 23.66 -1.74
N GLU A 447 -0.48 24.61 -2.50
CA GLU A 447 0.42 25.62 -1.95
C GLU A 447 -0.25 26.42 -0.82
N LYS A 448 0.48 26.68 0.24
CA LYS A 448 -0.01 27.48 1.38
C LYS A 448 -0.59 28.82 0.92
N THR A 449 0.13 29.51 0.03
CA THR A 449 -0.28 30.79 -0.53
C THR A 449 -1.64 30.73 -1.22
N TYR A 450 -1.89 29.68 -2.01
CA TYR A 450 -3.17 29.43 -2.66
C TYR A 450 -4.28 29.20 -1.63
N LEU A 451 -4.07 28.30 -0.64
CA LEU A 451 -5.10 28.04 0.36
C LEU A 451 -5.42 29.26 1.22
N VAL A 452 -4.40 30.05 1.57
CA VAL A 452 -4.61 31.30 2.32
C VAL A 452 -5.37 32.32 1.50
N SER A 453 -5.10 32.44 0.18
CA SER A 453 -5.84 33.39 -0.68
C SER A 453 -7.31 33.00 -0.87
N GLU A 454 -7.62 31.69 -0.92
CA GLU A 454 -8.98 31.18 -1.10
C GLU A 454 -9.78 31.14 0.20
N LEU A 455 -9.15 30.69 1.30
CA LEU A 455 -9.83 30.39 2.57
C LEU A 455 -9.64 31.49 3.63
N GLY A 456 -8.67 32.38 3.46
CA GLY A 456 -8.26 33.35 4.47
C GLY A 456 -7.26 32.80 5.49
N GLN A 457 -6.43 33.68 6.02
CA GLN A 457 -5.35 33.32 6.95
C GLN A 457 -5.89 32.72 8.25
N GLU A 458 -6.96 33.32 8.82
CA GLU A 458 -7.54 32.86 10.09
C GLU A 458 -8.08 31.42 9.99
N PHE A 459 -8.84 31.11 8.93
CA PHE A 459 -9.35 29.77 8.68
C PHE A 459 -8.19 28.78 8.52
N TYR A 460 -7.20 29.12 7.70
CA TYR A 460 -6.03 28.28 7.45
C TYR A 460 -5.31 27.92 8.77
N ASP A 461 -4.98 28.92 9.58
CA ASP A 461 -4.26 28.72 10.84
C ASP A 461 -5.05 27.90 11.84
N ASN A 462 -6.37 28.09 11.91
CA ASN A 462 -7.22 27.29 12.76
C ASN A 462 -7.27 25.83 12.31
N TYR A 463 -7.35 25.56 10.99
CA TYR A 463 -7.39 24.21 10.47
C TYR A 463 -6.04 23.48 10.59
N ILE A 464 -4.91 24.18 10.53
CA ILE A 464 -3.58 23.65 10.89
C ILE A 464 -3.53 23.28 12.39
N LYS A 465 -4.00 24.17 13.28
CA LYS A 465 -4.03 23.92 14.74
C LYS A 465 -4.92 22.75 15.12
N LEU A 466 -6.04 22.57 14.42
CA LEU A 466 -6.93 21.41 14.58
C LEU A 466 -6.31 20.11 14.05
N GLY A 467 -5.30 20.19 13.20
CA GLY A 467 -4.75 19.08 12.47
C GLY A 467 -5.62 18.59 11.31
N MET A 468 -6.66 19.34 10.93
CA MET A 468 -7.48 19.04 9.74
C MET A 468 -6.73 19.36 8.44
N LEU A 469 -5.81 20.31 8.49
CA LEU A 469 -4.79 20.55 7.48
C LEU A 469 -3.42 20.19 8.05
N ALA A 470 -2.64 19.44 7.30
CA ALA A 470 -1.26 19.13 7.60
C ALA A 470 -0.33 19.90 6.67
N GLN A 471 0.59 20.68 7.24
CA GLN A 471 1.56 21.46 6.49
C GLN A 471 2.85 20.68 6.31
N GLU A 472 3.37 20.67 5.10
CA GLU A 472 4.64 20.01 4.73
C GLU A 472 5.50 20.96 3.91
N VAL A 473 6.82 20.83 4.01
CA VAL A 473 7.76 21.54 3.14
C VAL A 473 8.23 20.54 2.09
N VAL A 474 7.99 20.86 0.83
CA VAL A 474 8.40 20.05 -0.32
C VAL A 474 9.40 20.81 -1.17
N PHE A 475 10.35 20.10 -1.76
CA PHE A 475 11.28 20.68 -2.71
C PHE A 475 10.62 20.69 -4.09
N ASP A 476 10.65 21.85 -4.75
CA ASP A 476 10.18 22.05 -6.12
C ASP A 476 11.40 22.10 -7.04
N ASP A 477 11.69 21.00 -7.69
CA ASP A 477 12.86 20.85 -8.56
C ASP A 477 12.77 21.78 -9.79
N SER A 478 11.56 22.02 -10.30
CA SER A 478 11.33 22.91 -11.44
C SER A 478 11.71 24.36 -11.15
N GLN A 479 11.67 24.79 -9.90
CA GLN A 479 11.98 26.14 -9.44
C GLN A 479 13.19 26.21 -8.52
N TRP A 480 13.84 25.08 -8.26
CA TRP A 480 15.01 24.95 -7.36
C TRP A 480 14.79 25.60 -5.99
N ARG A 481 13.58 25.46 -5.46
CA ARG A 481 13.21 26.08 -4.18
C ARG A 481 12.33 25.16 -3.34
N TYR A 482 12.36 25.39 -2.04
CA TYR A 482 11.40 24.77 -1.13
C TYR A 482 10.10 25.57 -1.14
N LYS A 483 8.98 24.85 -1.26
CA LYS A 483 7.66 25.43 -1.10
C LYS A 483 6.92 24.77 0.04
N THR A 484 6.08 25.55 0.72
CA THR A 484 5.19 25.05 1.74
C THR A 484 3.87 24.67 1.09
N VAL A 485 3.50 23.41 1.25
CA VAL A 485 2.20 22.89 0.84
C VAL A 485 1.39 22.48 2.05
N ALA A 486 0.07 22.49 1.93
CA ALA A 486 -0.82 21.94 2.93
C ALA A 486 -1.79 20.97 2.28
N ARG A 487 -2.12 19.93 3.00
CA ARG A 487 -3.07 18.90 2.59
C ARG A 487 -4.11 18.65 3.68
N ILE A 488 -5.27 18.18 3.28
CA ILE A 488 -6.26 17.68 4.23
C ILE A 488 -5.69 16.44 4.91
N TRP A 489 -5.83 16.36 6.23
CA TRP A 489 -5.20 15.35 7.11
C TRP A 489 -5.25 13.93 6.55
N HIS A 490 -6.41 13.51 5.99
CA HIS A 490 -6.55 12.18 5.42
C HIS A 490 -7.42 12.23 4.16
N LYS A 491 -7.12 11.36 3.17
CA LYS A 491 -7.86 11.35 1.91
C LYS A 491 -9.35 11.09 2.08
N ILE A 492 -9.77 10.24 3.03
CA ILE A 492 -11.20 10.02 3.33
C ILE A 492 -11.89 11.32 3.75
N ILE A 493 -11.22 12.17 4.53
CA ILE A 493 -11.78 13.49 4.91
C ILE A 493 -11.81 14.44 3.72
N CYS A 494 -10.81 14.39 2.85
CA CYS A 494 -10.84 15.11 1.57
C CYS A 494 -12.03 14.66 0.71
N GLU A 495 -12.26 13.36 0.61
CA GLU A 495 -13.40 12.77 -0.11
C GLU A 495 -14.74 13.15 0.53
N PHE A 496 -14.80 13.25 1.87
CA PHE A 496 -15.99 13.76 2.57
C PHE A 496 -16.27 15.22 2.24
N TYR A 497 -15.25 16.07 2.26
CA TYR A 497 -15.43 17.48 1.88
C TYR A 497 -15.82 17.62 0.40
N ALA A 498 -15.19 16.87 -0.49
CA ALA A 498 -15.55 16.83 -1.90
C ALA A 498 -16.99 16.38 -2.14
N SER A 499 -17.50 15.47 -1.32
CA SER A 499 -18.89 14.99 -1.42
C SER A 499 -19.92 16.09 -1.13
N HIS A 500 -19.62 17.01 -0.24
CA HIS A 500 -20.50 18.18 0.00
C HIS A 500 -20.61 19.07 -1.26
N HIS A 501 -19.50 19.25 -1.99
CA HIS A 501 -19.55 20.00 -3.25
C HIS A 501 -20.31 19.23 -4.34
N LEU A 502 -20.13 17.91 -4.42
CA LEU A 502 -20.91 17.07 -5.34
C LEU A 502 -22.41 17.19 -5.05
N VAL A 503 -22.83 17.10 -3.78
CA VAL A 503 -24.23 17.31 -3.37
C VAL A 503 -24.75 18.66 -3.83
N TRP A 504 -23.95 19.73 -3.68
CA TRP A 504 -24.32 21.06 -4.15
C TRP A 504 -24.50 21.11 -5.68
N ILE A 505 -23.61 20.49 -6.46
CA ILE A 505 -23.75 20.39 -7.93
C ILE A 505 -25.04 19.65 -8.29
N LEU A 506 -25.29 18.48 -7.68
CA LEU A 506 -26.44 17.65 -7.97
C LEU A 506 -27.77 18.34 -7.60
N SER A 507 -27.78 19.06 -6.47
CA SER A 507 -28.98 19.82 -6.03
C SER A 507 -29.34 20.96 -6.99
N LYS A 508 -28.35 21.63 -7.58
CA LYS A 508 -28.57 22.68 -8.59
C LYS A 508 -28.95 22.11 -9.97
N GLY A 509 -28.52 20.89 -10.28
CA GLY A 509 -28.76 20.24 -11.56
C GLY A 509 -30.19 19.80 -11.82
N ALA A 510 -31.05 19.80 -10.79
CA ALA A 510 -32.44 19.35 -10.91
C ALA A 510 -33.38 20.33 -11.66
N SER A 511 -32.89 21.54 -12.00
CA SER A 511 -33.77 22.65 -12.42
C SER A 511 -33.84 22.93 -13.93
N SER A 512 -32.99 22.31 -14.78
CA SER A 512 -33.06 22.49 -16.25
C SER A 512 -32.39 21.33 -17.04
N ALA A 513 -32.76 21.15 -18.32
CA ALA A 513 -32.18 20.15 -19.20
C ALA A 513 -30.65 20.33 -19.39
N ALA A 514 -30.18 21.58 -19.51
CA ALA A 514 -28.76 21.89 -19.62
C ALA A 514 -27.98 21.52 -18.35
N SER A 515 -28.60 21.69 -17.17
CA SER A 515 -28.04 21.28 -15.88
C SER A 515 -27.94 19.76 -15.77
N SER A 516 -28.87 19.00 -16.35
CA SER A 516 -28.84 17.53 -16.36
C SER A 516 -27.65 16.97 -17.15
N ILE A 517 -27.26 17.61 -18.27
CA ILE A 517 -26.08 17.23 -19.07
C ILE A 517 -24.82 17.47 -18.23
N LYS A 518 -24.69 18.62 -17.58
CA LYS A 518 -23.56 18.95 -16.74
C LYS A 518 -23.41 18.00 -15.54
N VAL A 519 -24.52 17.57 -14.94
CA VAL A 519 -24.54 16.55 -13.88
C VAL A 519 -23.96 15.23 -14.38
N LYS A 520 -24.40 14.78 -15.56
CA LYS A 520 -23.92 13.54 -16.17
C LYS A 520 -22.42 13.62 -16.53
N GLU A 521 -21.96 14.73 -17.08
CA GLU A 521 -20.54 14.98 -17.35
C GLU A 521 -19.72 14.95 -16.05
N THR A 522 -20.20 15.59 -14.99
CA THR A 522 -19.54 15.59 -13.67
C THR A 522 -19.44 14.17 -13.13
N LEU A 523 -20.52 13.40 -13.15
CA LEU A 523 -20.49 12.01 -12.66
C LEU A 523 -19.59 11.12 -13.53
N ASN A 524 -19.53 11.31 -14.83
CA ASN A 524 -18.64 10.59 -15.72
C ASN A 524 -17.15 10.94 -15.51
N SER A 525 -16.85 12.15 -15.02
CA SER A 525 -15.46 12.56 -14.72
C SER A 525 -14.90 11.95 -13.46
N ILE A 526 -15.75 11.40 -12.58
CA ILE A 526 -15.35 10.79 -11.30
C ILE A 526 -15.23 9.28 -11.49
N ASN A 527 -14.03 8.72 -11.27
CA ASN A 527 -13.88 7.27 -11.24
C ASN A 527 -14.44 6.71 -9.91
N PRO A 528 -15.52 5.91 -9.94
CA PRO A 528 -16.14 5.38 -8.71
C PRO A 528 -15.22 4.49 -7.88
N LEU A 529 -14.26 3.80 -8.50
CA LEU A 529 -13.33 2.92 -7.79
C LEU A 529 -12.26 3.69 -7.02
N ASP A 530 -11.77 4.78 -7.61
CA ASP A 530 -10.74 5.61 -7.00
C ASP A 530 -11.30 6.55 -5.93
N LEU A 531 -12.55 7.00 -6.11
CA LEU A 531 -13.22 8.00 -5.28
C LEU A 531 -14.52 7.44 -4.68
N GLN A 532 -14.50 6.17 -4.25
CA GLN A 532 -15.67 5.48 -3.71
C GLN A 532 -16.36 6.24 -2.57
N TYR A 533 -15.60 6.88 -1.71
CA TYR A 533 -16.16 7.58 -0.57
C TYR A 533 -16.81 8.92 -0.94
N VAL A 534 -16.43 9.57 -2.05
CA VAL A 534 -17.13 10.77 -2.55
C VAL A 534 -18.59 10.44 -2.86
N TYR A 535 -18.82 9.34 -3.56
CA TYR A 535 -20.17 8.88 -3.89
C TYR A 535 -20.95 8.43 -2.64
N ARG A 536 -20.32 7.62 -1.79
CA ARG A 536 -20.96 7.10 -0.58
C ARG A 536 -21.39 8.24 0.34
N PHE A 537 -20.49 9.17 0.66
CA PHE A 537 -20.80 10.33 1.48
C PHE A 537 -21.87 11.22 0.87
N ALA A 538 -21.81 11.49 -0.44
CA ALA A 538 -22.85 12.27 -1.10
C ALA A 538 -24.23 11.62 -0.96
N CYS A 539 -24.32 10.29 -1.05
CA CYS A 539 -25.54 9.52 -0.83
C CYS A 539 -26.05 9.60 0.62
N GLY A 540 -25.15 9.60 1.60
CA GLY A 540 -25.51 9.72 3.01
C GLY A 540 -25.86 11.13 3.46
N LEU A 541 -25.30 12.14 2.77
CA LEU A 541 -25.54 13.56 3.05
C LEU A 541 -26.89 14.05 2.50
N ASN A 542 -27.29 13.57 1.32
CA ASN A 542 -28.49 14.08 0.64
C ASN A 542 -29.21 12.99 -0.15
N LYS A 543 -30.49 12.82 0.13
CA LYS A 543 -31.34 11.77 -0.47
C LYS A 543 -31.55 11.94 -1.96
N SER A 544 -31.80 13.17 -2.42
CA SER A 544 -31.99 13.43 -3.87
C SER A 544 -30.70 13.23 -4.65
N ALA A 545 -29.55 13.58 -4.05
CA ALA A 545 -28.26 13.29 -4.65
C ALA A 545 -28.00 11.79 -4.73
N ALA A 546 -28.39 11.01 -3.70
CA ALA A 546 -28.29 9.56 -3.72
C ALA A 546 -29.06 8.93 -4.90
N ASP A 547 -30.29 9.36 -5.15
CA ASP A 547 -31.11 8.84 -6.23
C ASP A 547 -30.44 9.05 -7.60
N ILE A 548 -29.88 10.24 -7.82
CA ILE A 548 -29.15 10.57 -9.06
C ILE A 548 -27.88 9.70 -9.21
N ILE A 549 -27.10 9.58 -8.14
CA ILE A 549 -25.85 8.81 -8.13
C ILE A 549 -26.13 7.33 -8.35
N ILE A 550 -27.08 6.75 -7.64
CA ILE A 550 -27.44 5.33 -7.74
C ILE A 550 -27.92 5.02 -9.15
N LYS A 551 -28.79 5.86 -9.71
CA LYS A 551 -29.26 5.69 -11.10
C LYS A 551 -28.11 5.72 -12.10
N HIS A 552 -27.19 6.68 -11.96
CA HIS A 552 -26.01 6.78 -12.81
C HIS A 552 -25.11 5.53 -12.70
N LEU A 553 -24.85 5.05 -11.48
CA LEU A 553 -24.02 3.87 -11.25
C LEU A 553 -24.64 2.59 -11.81
N GLN A 554 -25.96 2.50 -11.86
CA GLN A 554 -26.69 1.35 -12.41
C GLN A 554 -26.54 1.22 -13.93
N GLU A 555 -26.14 2.28 -14.65
CA GLU A 555 -25.92 2.26 -16.11
C GLU A 555 -24.75 1.34 -16.50
N THR A 556 -23.82 1.00 -15.60
CA THR A 556 -22.66 0.14 -15.87
C THR A 556 -22.61 -1.08 -14.94
N GLU A 557 -22.08 -2.20 -15.42
CA GLU A 557 -21.97 -3.44 -14.63
C GLU A 557 -21.13 -3.26 -13.36
N LYS A 558 -19.96 -2.61 -13.47
CA LYS A 558 -19.11 -2.30 -12.33
C LYS A 558 -19.78 -1.32 -11.37
N GLY A 559 -20.51 -0.35 -11.91
CA GLY A 559 -21.24 0.63 -11.13
C GLY A 559 -22.38 0.01 -10.32
N ARG A 560 -23.10 -0.97 -10.85
CA ARG A 560 -24.20 -1.66 -10.13
C ARG A 560 -23.73 -2.25 -8.80
N ARG A 561 -22.56 -2.87 -8.80
CA ARG A 561 -21.97 -3.42 -7.57
C ARG A 561 -21.61 -2.33 -6.56
N PHE A 562 -21.06 -1.24 -7.05
CA PHE A 562 -20.70 -0.11 -6.21
C PHE A 562 -21.92 0.65 -5.67
N ALA A 563 -23.02 0.70 -6.45
CA ALA A 563 -24.27 1.30 -6.01
C ALA A 563 -24.81 0.67 -4.71
N ILE A 564 -24.49 -0.60 -4.44
CA ILE A 564 -24.87 -1.28 -3.19
C ILE A 564 -24.29 -0.54 -1.97
N LEU A 565 -23.02 -0.13 -2.02
CA LEU A 565 -22.39 0.63 -0.93
C LEU A 565 -23.02 2.01 -0.75
N CYS A 566 -23.38 2.66 -1.85
CA CYS A 566 -24.04 3.96 -1.82
C CYS A 566 -25.43 3.89 -1.20
N MET A 567 -26.17 2.81 -1.48
CA MET A 567 -27.51 2.61 -0.93
C MET A 567 -27.51 2.46 0.59
N LEU A 568 -26.51 1.78 1.13
CA LEU A 568 -26.39 1.55 2.57
C LEU A 568 -26.12 2.84 3.37
N GLU A 569 -25.65 3.90 2.73
CA GLU A 569 -25.43 5.19 3.39
C GLU A 569 -26.73 5.96 3.67
N GLN A 570 -27.88 5.57 3.09
CA GLN A 570 -29.14 6.30 3.28
C GLN A 570 -29.80 6.08 4.64
N GLY A 571 -29.46 4.99 5.33
CA GLY A 571 -29.91 4.71 6.71
C GLY A 571 -31.39 4.37 6.88
N GLU A 572 -32.28 4.90 6.06
CA GLU A 572 -33.74 4.65 6.11
C GLU A 572 -34.26 4.10 4.77
N MET A 573 -35.21 3.16 4.89
CA MET A 573 -35.82 2.52 3.72
C MET A 573 -36.97 3.31 3.15
N SER A 574 -36.71 4.23 2.20
CA SER A 574 -37.78 4.87 1.41
C SER A 574 -38.34 3.91 0.35
N ASN A 575 -39.52 4.24 -0.19
CA ASN A 575 -40.09 3.50 -1.33
C ASN A 575 -39.16 3.49 -2.54
N GLN A 576 -38.41 4.57 -2.75
CA GLN A 576 -37.41 4.72 -3.79
C GLN A 576 -36.19 3.81 -3.54
N PHE A 577 -35.78 3.64 -2.29
CA PHE A 577 -34.77 2.66 -1.90
C PHE A 577 -35.22 1.24 -2.21
N GLN A 578 -36.48 0.89 -1.91
CA GLN A 578 -37.02 -0.45 -2.25
C GLN A 578 -37.03 -0.69 -3.74
N GLN A 579 -37.38 0.32 -4.56
CA GLN A 579 -37.32 0.21 -6.01
C GLN A 579 -35.87 0.02 -6.50
N SER A 580 -34.92 0.78 -5.95
CA SER A 580 -33.50 0.62 -6.29
C SER A 580 -32.93 -0.75 -5.88
N VAL A 581 -33.33 -1.28 -4.71
CA VAL A 581 -33.00 -2.66 -4.31
C VAL A 581 -33.58 -3.64 -5.31
N LYS A 582 -34.86 -3.48 -5.68
CA LYS A 582 -35.53 -4.34 -6.67
C LYS A 582 -34.81 -4.33 -8.01
N ASP A 583 -34.44 -3.15 -8.50
CA ASP A 583 -33.72 -3.01 -9.77
C ASP A 583 -32.33 -3.67 -9.72
N LEU A 584 -31.62 -3.58 -8.61
CA LEU A 584 -30.34 -4.25 -8.40
C LEU A 584 -30.46 -5.77 -8.35
N VAL A 585 -31.37 -6.30 -7.54
CA VAL A 585 -31.50 -7.75 -7.35
C VAL A 585 -32.27 -8.45 -8.48
N SER A 586 -32.88 -7.69 -9.39
CA SER A 586 -33.48 -8.24 -10.62
C SER A 586 -32.44 -8.67 -11.65
N SER A 587 -31.20 -8.17 -11.55
CA SER A 587 -30.06 -8.60 -12.36
C SER A 587 -29.18 -9.58 -11.59
N ASN A 588 -28.16 -10.16 -12.27
CA ASN A 588 -27.20 -11.03 -11.61
C ASN A 588 -26.35 -10.24 -10.63
N ILE A 589 -26.38 -10.63 -9.36
CA ILE A 589 -25.48 -10.10 -8.33
C ILE A 589 -24.23 -10.97 -8.27
N VAL A 590 -23.09 -10.37 -8.57
CA VAL A 590 -21.79 -11.05 -8.58
C VAL A 590 -21.02 -10.73 -7.31
N ILE A 591 -20.56 -11.77 -6.60
CA ILE A 591 -19.64 -11.66 -5.46
C ILE A 591 -18.35 -12.34 -5.86
N LEU A 592 -17.25 -11.58 -5.83
CA LEU A 592 -15.93 -12.08 -6.20
C LEU A 592 -15.10 -12.33 -4.94
N SER A 593 -14.28 -13.37 -4.93
CA SER A 593 -13.41 -13.67 -3.78
C SER A 593 -12.41 -12.55 -3.45
N TYR A 594 -12.02 -11.79 -4.47
CA TYR A 594 -11.12 -10.64 -4.32
C TYR A 594 -11.84 -9.30 -4.10
N ASP A 595 -13.17 -9.29 -4.00
CA ASP A 595 -13.88 -8.10 -3.52
C ASP A 595 -13.41 -7.76 -2.11
N SER A 596 -13.37 -6.47 -1.78
CA SER A 596 -13.11 -6.08 -0.40
C SER A 596 -14.15 -6.73 0.53
N LYS A 597 -13.74 -7.12 1.73
CA LYS A 597 -14.64 -7.68 2.73
C LYS A 597 -15.88 -6.79 2.95
N LEU A 598 -15.67 -5.47 2.92
CA LEU A 598 -16.73 -4.50 3.07
C LEU A 598 -17.74 -4.58 1.92
N LEU A 599 -17.30 -4.70 0.67
CA LEU A 599 -18.19 -4.85 -0.49
C LEU A 599 -18.97 -6.15 -0.42
N GLN A 600 -18.32 -7.26 -0.06
CA GLN A 600 -18.98 -8.56 0.11
C GLN A 600 -20.07 -8.50 1.20
N ARG A 601 -19.75 -7.91 2.35
CA ARG A 601 -20.71 -7.72 3.46
C ARG A 601 -21.86 -6.82 3.07
N SER A 602 -21.59 -5.72 2.38
CA SER A 602 -22.63 -4.80 1.92
C SER A 602 -23.54 -5.45 0.89
N THR A 603 -22.98 -6.24 -0.02
CA THR A 603 -23.77 -7.04 -0.95
C THR A 603 -24.67 -8.03 -0.21
N LYS A 604 -24.13 -8.74 0.80
CA LYS A 604 -24.91 -9.63 1.67
C LYS A 604 -26.05 -8.88 2.35
N GLN A 605 -25.82 -7.73 2.94
CA GLN A 605 -26.85 -6.94 3.61
C GLN A 605 -27.98 -6.51 2.65
N VAL A 606 -27.66 -6.11 1.43
CA VAL A 606 -28.68 -5.78 0.43
C VAL A 606 -29.52 -7.01 0.05
N LEU A 607 -28.90 -8.18 -0.08
CA LEU A 607 -29.61 -9.44 -0.33
C LEU A 607 -30.54 -9.79 0.85
N GLU A 608 -30.06 -9.62 2.08
CA GLU A 608 -30.85 -9.84 3.30
C GLU A 608 -32.06 -8.87 3.37
N VAL A 609 -31.84 -7.59 3.04
CA VAL A 609 -32.92 -6.58 2.95
C VAL A 609 -33.94 -6.96 1.87
N ALA A 610 -33.46 -7.34 0.68
CA ALA A 610 -34.35 -7.77 -0.41
C ALA A 610 -35.21 -8.95 0.04
N SER A 611 -34.59 -9.94 0.68
CA SER A 611 -35.30 -11.12 1.17
C SER A 611 -36.31 -10.79 2.27
N ALA A 612 -35.93 -9.96 3.27
CA ALA A 612 -36.84 -9.51 4.34
C ALA A 612 -38.07 -8.76 3.79
N LYS A 613 -37.89 -8.04 2.68
CA LYS A 613 -38.99 -7.34 1.98
C LYS A 613 -39.68 -8.20 0.93
N LYS A 614 -39.35 -9.48 0.82
CA LYS A 614 -39.92 -10.43 -0.17
C LYS A 614 -39.72 -9.97 -1.63
N ILE A 615 -38.66 -9.20 -1.90
CA ILE A 615 -38.27 -8.82 -3.27
C ILE A 615 -37.55 -10.03 -3.88
N PRO A 616 -38.01 -10.53 -5.05
CA PRO A 616 -37.38 -11.65 -5.72
C PRO A 616 -35.92 -11.35 -6.09
N ILE A 617 -34.99 -12.22 -5.68
CA ILE A 617 -33.59 -12.16 -6.05
C ILE A 617 -33.38 -13.12 -7.22
N SER A 618 -33.11 -12.57 -8.42
CA SER A 618 -33.03 -13.38 -9.63
C SER A 618 -31.85 -14.35 -9.60
N CYS A 619 -30.64 -13.86 -9.36
CA CYS A 619 -29.45 -14.69 -9.35
C CYS A 619 -28.35 -14.10 -8.48
N VAL A 620 -27.68 -14.97 -7.72
CA VAL A 620 -26.42 -14.66 -7.04
C VAL A 620 -25.32 -15.52 -7.65
N CYS A 621 -24.26 -14.88 -8.13
CA CYS A 621 -23.08 -15.51 -8.70
C CYS A 621 -21.91 -15.38 -7.74
N LEU A 622 -21.37 -16.48 -7.26
CA LEU A 622 -20.21 -16.55 -6.39
C LEU A 622 -18.99 -17.00 -7.21
N TYR A 623 -18.01 -16.11 -7.36
CA TYR A 623 -16.72 -16.47 -7.95
C TYR A 623 -15.74 -16.71 -6.82
N HIS A 624 -15.43 -17.98 -6.59
CA HIS A 624 -14.64 -18.41 -5.44
C HIS A 624 -13.61 -19.47 -5.84
N SER A 625 -12.48 -19.45 -5.17
CA SER A 625 -11.44 -20.46 -5.37
C SER A 625 -11.63 -21.72 -4.52
N SER A 626 -12.50 -21.70 -3.53
CA SER A 626 -12.78 -22.85 -2.65
C SER A 626 -14.08 -22.60 -1.86
N PRO A 627 -15.26 -22.84 -2.46
CA PRO A 627 -16.51 -22.71 -1.73
C PRO A 627 -16.55 -23.78 -0.61
N ARG A 628 -16.77 -23.33 0.60
CA ARG A 628 -16.96 -24.22 1.78
C ARG A 628 -18.22 -23.80 2.51
N VAL A 629 -18.84 -24.74 3.16
CA VAL A 629 -19.90 -24.47 4.11
C VAL A 629 -19.28 -24.50 5.51
N ASP A 630 -19.75 -23.65 6.42
CA ASP A 630 -19.27 -23.66 7.80
C ASP A 630 -19.62 -25.00 8.52
N GLU A 631 -19.03 -25.24 9.68
CA GLU A 631 -19.21 -26.47 10.45
C GLU A 631 -20.68 -26.72 10.83
N SER A 632 -21.50 -25.66 10.89
CA SER A 632 -22.94 -25.77 11.14
C SER A 632 -23.74 -26.15 9.90
N GLY A 633 -23.16 -26.08 8.70
CA GLY A 633 -23.87 -26.25 7.42
C GLY A 633 -24.82 -25.10 7.08
N LEU A 634 -24.76 -23.97 7.80
CA LEU A 634 -25.70 -22.87 7.69
C LEU A 634 -25.22 -21.74 6.76
N ASN A 635 -23.91 -21.60 6.59
CA ASN A 635 -23.33 -20.51 5.81
C ASN A 635 -22.33 -21.01 4.77
N LEU A 636 -22.44 -20.52 3.56
CA LEU A 636 -21.38 -20.69 2.57
C LEU A 636 -20.20 -19.79 2.96
N ILE A 637 -19.05 -20.41 3.23
CA ILE A 637 -17.83 -19.67 3.58
C ILE A 637 -17.24 -19.10 2.30
N ILE A 638 -17.61 -17.88 2.03
CA ILE A 638 -16.81 -16.88 1.35
C ILE A 638 -16.27 -15.95 2.43
N GLN A 639 -15.41 -15.00 2.13
CA GLN A 639 -14.79 -14.12 3.14
C GLN A 639 -15.82 -13.41 4.07
N SER A 640 -17.06 -13.25 3.63
CA SER A 640 -18.12 -12.56 4.37
C SER A 640 -19.18 -13.46 5.02
N GLY A 641 -19.16 -14.78 4.72
CA GLY A 641 -20.23 -15.70 5.14
C GLY A 641 -21.59 -15.35 4.55
N LEU A 642 -22.21 -16.22 3.73
CA LEU A 642 -23.53 -16.01 3.13
C LEU A 642 -24.52 -17.02 3.69
N SER A 643 -25.56 -16.56 4.39
CA SER A 643 -26.61 -17.41 4.93
C SER A 643 -27.78 -17.50 3.94
N LEU A 644 -28.04 -18.67 3.35
CA LEU A 644 -29.16 -18.89 2.43
C LEU A 644 -30.49 -19.03 3.16
N SER A 645 -30.50 -19.41 4.43
CA SER A 645 -31.72 -19.49 5.21
C SER A 645 -32.44 -18.13 5.30
N ILE A 646 -31.69 -17.04 5.24
CA ILE A 646 -32.19 -15.67 5.25
C ILE A 646 -32.64 -15.25 3.85
N LEU A 647 -32.07 -15.82 2.77
CA LEU A 647 -32.33 -15.46 1.37
C LEU A 647 -33.54 -16.22 0.80
N SER A 648 -34.67 -16.19 1.49
CA SER A 648 -35.88 -16.95 1.11
C SER A 648 -36.45 -16.61 -0.27
N SER A 649 -36.06 -15.48 -0.85
CA SER A 649 -36.51 -15.02 -2.18
C SER A 649 -35.52 -15.31 -3.32
N LEU A 650 -34.40 -15.96 -3.08
CA LEU A 650 -33.38 -16.28 -4.09
C LEU A 650 -33.86 -17.41 -5.03
N GLN A 651 -33.79 -17.18 -6.34
CA GLN A 651 -34.23 -18.14 -7.35
C GLN A 651 -33.09 -18.96 -7.97
N LYS A 652 -31.93 -18.35 -8.20
CA LYS A 652 -30.77 -18.98 -8.82
C LYS A 652 -29.48 -18.70 -8.06
N LEU A 653 -28.73 -19.74 -7.77
CA LEU A 653 -27.40 -19.67 -7.21
C LEU A 653 -26.38 -20.23 -8.20
N GLN A 654 -25.37 -19.45 -8.52
CA GLN A 654 -24.26 -19.88 -9.38
C GLN A 654 -22.97 -19.83 -8.58
N ILE A 655 -22.21 -20.92 -8.63
CA ILE A 655 -20.92 -21.05 -7.96
C ILE A 655 -19.87 -21.33 -9.02
N TYR A 656 -18.89 -20.45 -9.13
CA TYR A 656 -17.75 -20.57 -10.02
C TYR A 656 -16.49 -20.83 -9.17
N ASP A 657 -15.89 -22.00 -9.38
CA ASP A 657 -14.61 -22.36 -8.79
C ASP A 657 -13.59 -22.68 -9.89
N HIS A 658 -12.40 -22.13 -9.79
CA HIS A 658 -11.42 -22.19 -10.88
C HIS A 658 -10.34 -23.25 -10.69
N ASN A 659 -10.12 -23.74 -9.49
CA ASN A 659 -8.87 -24.46 -9.19
C ASN A 659 -8.98 -25.73 -8.37
N ARG A 660 -10.19 -26.23 -8.05
CA ARG A 660 -10.32 -27.35 -7.14
C ARG A 660 -11.48 -28.26 -7.46
N SER A 661 -11.25 -29.57 -7.34
CA SER A 661 -12.33 -30.58 -7.33
C SER A 661 -13.06 -30.54 -5.99
N LEU A 662 -14.37 -30.48 -6.00
CA LEU A 662 -15.21 -30.68 -4.80
C LEU A 662 -15.25 -32.14 -4.41
N THR A 663 -15.13 -32.42 -3.13
CA THR A 663 -15.36 -33.77 -2.58
C THR A 663 -16.86 -34.07 -2.52
N ASN A 664 -17.23 -35.35 -2.31
CA ASN A 664 -18.63 -35.74 -2.11
C ASN A 664 -19.23 -35.04 -0.88
N GLU A 665 -18.44 -34.89 0.20
CA GLU A 665 -18.84 -34.25 1.44
C GLU A 665 -19.08 -32.75 1.23
N GLU A 666 -18.17 -32.09 0.52
CA GLU A 666 -18.30 -30.65 0.21
C GLU A 666 -19.53 -30.39 -0.67
N LEU A 667 -19.75 -31.21 -1.69
CA LEU A 667 -20.91 -31.08 -2.54
C LEU A 667 -22.21 -31.38 -1.78
N ALA A 668 -22.24 -32.41 -0.95
CA ALA A 668 -23.37 -32.72 -0.08
C ALA A 668 -23.69 -31.55 0.89
N ALA A 669 -22.66 -30.94 1.47
CA ALA A 669 -22.79 -29.76 2.33
C ALA A 669 -23.39 -28.56 1.56
N ILE A 670 -22.93 -28.30 0.32
CA ILE A 670 -23.48 -27.23 -0.52
C ILE A 670 -24.94 -27.51 -0.89
N LEU A 671 -25.27 -28.77 -1.20
CA LEU A 671 -26.65 -29.16 -1.48
C LEU A 671 -27.56 -29.00 -0.24
N SER A 672 -27.08 -29.43 0.91
CA SER A 672 -27.77 -29.25 2.19
C SER A 672 -28.01 -27.80 2.50
N TYR A 673 -26.97 -26.96 2.39
CA TYR A 673 -27.06 -25.53 2.54
C TYR A 673 -28.04 -24.89 1.53
N SER A 674 -27.96 -25.25 0.25
CA SER A 674 -28.88 -24.74 -0.79
C SER A 674 -30.32 -25.15 -0.56
N SER A 675 -30.57 -26.27 0.11
CA SER A 675 -31.90 -26.77 0.44
C SER A 675 -32.67 -25.86 1.40
N GLN A 676 -31.98 -25.04 2.19
CA GLN A 676 -32.54 -24.08 3.14
C GLN A 676 -33.23 -22.91 2.40
N CYS A 677 -32.84 -22.61 1.17
CA CYS A 677 -33.47 -21.59 0.38
C CYS A 677 -34.74 -22.13 -0.29
N THR A 678 -35.92 -21.73 0.21
CA THR A 678 -37.21 -22.27 -0.22
C THR A 678 -37.61 -21.89 -1.64
N SER A 679 -37.15 -20.76 -2.15
CA SER A 679 -37.45 -20.23 -3.48
C SER A 679 -36.45 -20.67 -4.56
N LEU A 680 -35.39 -21.38 -4.19
CA LEU A 680 -34.36 -21.79 -5.12
C LEU A 680 -34.92 -22.74 -6.19
N LYS A 681 -34.74 -22.37 -7.45
CA LYS A 681 -35.12 -23.13 -8.63
C LYS A 681 -33.92 -23.77 -9.31
N GLU A 682 -32.74 -23.11 -9.18
CA GLU A 682 -31.55 -23.50 -9.92
C GLU A 682 -30.29 -23.33 -9.09
N LEU A 683 -29.46 -24.36 -9.09
CA LEU A 683 -28.08 -24.34 -8.57
C LEU A 683 -27.14 -24.73 -9.70
N MET A 684 -26.25 -23.81 -10.08
CA MET A 684 -25.30 -24.05 -11.16
C MET A 684 -23.88 -24.01 -10.63
N PHE A 685 -23.10 -24.98 -11.05
CA PHE A 685 -21.65 -24.97 -10.90
C PHE A 685 -21.02 -24.60 -12.25
N GLY A 686 -20.14 -23.60 -12.25
CA GLY A 686 -19.46 -23.18 -13.47
C GLY A 686 -17.94 -23.22 -13.26
N SER A 687 -17.22 -23.78 -14.25
CA SER A 687 -15.78 -23.62 -14.31
C SER A 687 -15.43 -22.70 -15.49
N VAL A 688 -14.66 -21.67 -15.23
CA VAL A 688 -14.08 -20.85 -16.30
C VAL A 688 -12.69 -21.40 -16.57
N ILE A 689 -12.53 -22.17 -17.64
CA ILE A 689 -11.22 -22.63 -18.09
C ILE A 689 -10.67 -21.56 -19.02
N PHE A 690 -9.61 -20.88 -18.57
CA PHE A 690 -8.85 -19.95 -19.41
C PHE A 690 -7.69 -20.61 -20.15
N ASP A 691 -7.37 -21.87 -19.85
CA ASP A 691 -6.27 -22.58 -20.49
C ASP A 691 -6.79 -23.73 -21.36
N LYS A 692 -6.56 -23.61 -22.66
CA LYS A 692 -6.86 -24.66 -23.67
C LYS A 692 -5.92 -25.89 -23.52
N ALA A 693 -4.91 -25.83 -22.68
CA ALA A 693 -3.87 -26.85 -22.58
C ALA A 693 -4.16 -27.96 -21.55
N SER A 694 -5.23 -27.88 -20.77
CA SER A 694 -5.56 -28.89 -19.76
C SER A 694 -6.95 -29.49 -19.98
N PRO A 695 -7.11 -30.45 -20.89
CA PRO A 695 -8.37 -31.17 -21.04
C PRO A 695 -8.58 -32.11 -19.86
N GLY A 696 -9.73 -32.03 -19.19
CA GLY A 696 -10.32 -33.16 -18.49
C GLY A 696 -10.16 -33.24 -16.98
N ARG A 697 -10.08 -32.13 -16.22
CA ARG A 697 -10.29 -32.21 -14.76
C ARG A 697 -11.72 -31.85 -14.40
N TYR A 698 -12.48 -32.87 -13.98
CA TYR A 698 -13.81 -32.70 -13.42
C TYR A 698 -13.71 -32.10 -12.03
N PHE A 699 -14.41 -31.01 -11.78
CA PHE A 699 -14.47 -30.35 -10.46
C PHE A 699 -15.56 -30.92 -9.55
N LEU A 700 -16.37 -31.83 -10.07
CA LEU A 700 -17.47 -32.45 -9.34
C LEU A 700 -17.31 -33.96 -9.30
N PRO A 701 -17.72 -34.61 -8.20
CA PRO A 701 -17.76 -36.09 -8.11
C PRO A 701 -18.59 -36.68 -9.23
N GLU A 702 -18.19 -37.82 -9.78
CA GLU A 702 -18.93 -38.53 -10.85
C GLU A 702 -20.33 -38.97 -10.42
N THR A 703 -20.48 -39.33 -9.14
CA THR A 703 -21.75 -39.74 -8.53
C THR A 703 -21.85 -39.18 -7.12
N ILE A 704 -23.07 -38.92 -6.67
CA ILE A 704 -23.36 -38.48 -5.30
C ILE A 704 -24.27 -39.52 -4.64
N PRO A 705 -23.98 -39.93 -3.40
CA PRO A 705 -24.89 -40.79 -2.66
C PRO A 705 -26.30 -40.18 -2.56
N VAL A 706 -27.32 -40.93 -2.94
CA VAL A 706 -28.72 -40.45 -2.95
C VAL A 706 -29.17 -40.00 -1.57
N THR A 707 -28.61 -40.60 -0.51
CA THR A 707 -28.84 -40.25 0.88
C THR A 707 -28.31 -38.84 1.25
N SER A 708 -27.29 -38.36 0.53
CA SER A 708 -26.71 -37.02 0.73
C SER A 708 -27.46 -35.91 0.02
N ILE A 709 -28.47 -36.23 -0.80
CA ILE A 709 -29.29 -35.26 -1.54
C ILE A 709 -30.52 -34.92 -0.71
N PRO A 710 -30.69 -33.65 -0.25
CA PRO A 710 -31.81 -33.24 0.58
C PRO A 710 -33.16 -33.51 -0.08
N PRO A 711 -34.14 -34.11 0.65
CA PRO A 711 -35.48 -34.37 0.13
C PRO A 711 -36.19 -33.12 -0.41
N SER A 712 -35.94 -31.96 0.22
CA SER A 712 -36.54 -30.69 -0.17
C SER A 712 -36.09 -30.20 -1.56
N LEU A 713 -34.88 -30.53 -2.01
CA LEU A 713 -34.43 -30.23 -3.35
C LEU A 713 -35.13 -31.15 -4.39
N LYS A 714 -35.33 -32.43 -4.00
CA LYS A 714 -36.01 -33.41 -4.85
C LYS A 714 -37.50 -33.04 -5.05
N SER A 715 -38.20 -32.72 -3.94
CA SER A 715 -39.62 -32.39 -3.97
C SER A 715 -39.93 -31.10 -4.75
N ARG A 716 -39.02 -30.16 -4.76
CA ARG A 716 -39.12 -28.90 -5.53
C ARG A 716 -38.58 -29.01 -6.96
N ASN A 717 -38.04 -30.14 -7.33
CA ASN A 717 -37.38 -30.36 -8.61
C ASN A 717 -36.33 -29.30 -8.97
N VAL A 718 -35.48 -28.95 -8.01
CA VAL A 718 -34.45 -27.93 -8.20
C VAL A 718 -33.47 -28.40 -9.27
N LYS A 719 -33.19 -27.56 -10.26
CA LYS A 719 -32.25 -27.83 -11.33
C LYS A 719 -30.83 -27.67 -10.81
N VAL A 720 -30.12 -28.80 -10.63
CA VAL A 720 -28.71 -28.82 -10.21
C VAL A 720 -27.87 -29.25 -11.39
N TRP A 721 -27.00 -28.40 -11.89
CA TRP A 721 -26.21 -28.69 -13.08
C TRP A 721 -24.84 -28.04 -13.08
N ASN A 722 -23.96 -28.55 -13.93
CA ASN A 722 -22.62 -28.03 -14.14
C ASN A 722 -22.48 -27.54 -15.59
N ARG A 723 -22.09 -26.31 -15.74
CA ARG A 723 -21.75 -25.72 -17.05
C ARG A 723 -20.26 -25.96 -17.33
N TYR A 724 -19.99 -26.69 -18.42
CA TYR A 724 -18.65 -27.03 -18.84
C TYR A 724 -18.38 -26.56 -20.29
N PRO A 725 -17.77 -25.38 -20.49
CA PRO A 725 -17.50 -24.92 -21.87
C PRO A 725 -16.56 -25.89 -22.60
N GLY A 726 -17.01 -26.44 -23.71
CA GLY A 726 -16.20 -27.31 -24.57
C GLY A 726 -16.16 -28.81 -24.22
N ALA A 727 -16.66 -29.23 -23.04
CA ALA A 727 -16.64 -30.64 -22.61
C ALA A 727 -18.04 -31.23 -22.34
N GLY A 728 -19.10 -30.47 -22.61
CA GLY A 728 -20.47 -30.86 -22.37
C GLY A 728 -20.97 -30.56 -20.96
N SER A 729 -22.11 -29.87 -20.85
CA SER A 729 -22.78 -29.59 -19.59
C SER A 729 -23.45 -30.87 -19.05
N ARG A 730 -23.57 -30.98 -17.73
CA ARG A 730 -24.20 -32.13 -17.05
C ARG A 730 -25.18 -31.67 -15.98
N ARG A 731 -26.32 -32.31 -15.88
CA ARG A 731 -27.36 -32.11 -14.88
C ARG A 731 -27.41 -33.28 -13.92
N LEU A 732 -27.48 -32.99 -12.61
CA LEU A 732 -27.63 -34.03 -11.60
C LEU A 732 -29.07 -34.54 -11.55
N ASN A 733 -29.24 -35.85 -11.72
CA ASN A 733 -30.48 -36.50 -11.41
C ASN A 733 -30.60 -36.68 -9.88
N LEU A 734 -31.51 -35.91 -9.28
CA LEU A 734 -31.65 -35.87 -7.82
C LEU A 734 -32.21 -37.18 -7.24
N GLN A 735 -32.79 -38.06 -8.08
CA GLN A 735 -33.31 -39.34 -7.63
C GLN A 735 -32.25 -40.45 -7.64
N THR A 736 -31.33 -40.40 -8.60
CA THR A 736 -30.30 -41.44 -8.78
C THR A 736 -28.90 -41.01 -8.30
N GLY A 737 -28.69 -39.72 -8.12
CA GLY A 737 -27.35 -39.18 -7.79
C GLY A 737 -26.34 -39.18 -8.93
N GLN A 738 -26.82 -39.44 -10.18
CA GLN A 738 -25.98 -39.54 -11.39
C GLN A 738 -26.04 -38.24 -12.20
N TRP A 739 -24.96 -37.88 -12.86
CA TRP A 739 -24.89 -36.77 -13.78
C TRP A 739 -25.27 -37.22 -15.19
N GLN A 740 -26.24 -36.52 -15.83
CA GLN A 740 -26.72 -36.76 -17.16
C GLN A 740 -26.29 -35.60 -18.08
N ALA A 741 -25.98 -35.90 -19.34
CA ALA A 741 -25.67 -34.86 -20.33
C ALA A 741 -26.86 -33.92 -20.52
N CYS A 742 -26.60 -32.62 -20.62
CA CYS A 742 -27.58 -31.56 -20.84
C CYS A 742 -27.03 -30.50 -21.82
N ASP A 743 -27.89 -29.61 -22.28
CA ASP A 743 -27.51 -28.47 -23.11
C ASP A 743 -26.74 -27.38 -22.30
N GLU A 744 -26.37 -26.29 -22.98
CA GLU A 744 -25.66 -25.16 -22.38
C GLU A 744 -26.48 -24.39 -21.34
N ASP A 745 -27.80 -24.60 -21.31
CA ASP A 745 -28.74 -24.02 -20.34
C ASP A 745 -29.13 -25.02 -19.25
N GLY A 746 -28.56 -26.24 -19.28
CA GLY A 746 -28.79 -27.30 -18.30
C GLY A 746 -30.12 -28.05 -18.53
N ASN A 747 -30.72 -28.03 -19.73
CA ASN A 747 -31.93 -28.79 -20.04
C ASN A 747 -31.57 -30.18 -20.54
N LEU A 748 -32.37 -31.19 -20.18
CA LEU A 748 -32.17 -32.54 -20.64
C LEU A 748 -32.72 -32.68 -22.08
N PRO A 749 -32.20 -33.64 -22.89
CA PRO A 749 -32.72 -33.90 -24.21
C PRO A 749 -34.23 -34.21 -24.19
N GLY A 750 -35.01 -33.40 -24.90
CA GLY A 750 -36.48 -33.54 -24.97
C GLY A 750 -37.27 -32.69 -23.95
N GLU A 751 -36.61 -31.89 -23.10
CA GLU A 751 -37.29 -30.84 -22.32
C GLU A 751 -37.58 -29.64 -23.20
N GLU A 752 -38.86 -29.26 -23.37
CA GLU A 752 -39.26 -28.01 -24.01
C GLU A 752 -38.88 -26.84 -23.12
N VAL A 753 -38.20 -25.84 -23.68
CA VAL A 753 -37.90 -24.56 -23.01
C VAL A 753 -39.23 -23.84 -22.74
N ARG A 754 -39.72 -23.87 -21.51
CA ARG A 754 -40.91 -23.13 -21.05
C ARG A 754 -40.56 -21.76 -20.54
#